data_cb37660209ac6b37d2318e99e1d0a909
#
_entry.id   cb37660209ac6b37d2318e99e1d0a909
#
_cell.length_a   1.000
_cell.length_b   1.000
_cell.length_c   1.000
_cell.angle_alpha   90.00
_cell.angle_beta   90.00
_cell.angle_gamma   90.00
#
_symmetry.space_group_name_H-M   'P 1'
#
loop_
_entity.id
_entity.type
_entity.pdbx_description
1 polymer ?
#
loop_
_entity_poly.entity_id
_entity_poly.type
_entity_poly.pdbx_seq_one_letter_code
_entity_poly.pdbx_strand_id
1 'polypeptide(L)'
;MSGFSRELVDYLEGKISFEEFEKLREERKEKDKECDDGVTEDEGENLHSEQVFPSTSKECTRKISPSQRASALEEDGVSPSVKRAFASMLGEGEDDDDDEDGEEDNNEEHMETVSAGEVFALEMELNRENKKMMKERRHRSKLPRALRGLMGEANIRYARGDKEDAILMCMEIIRQAPLAYEPFSTLAMIYEDQCDMEKSLQFGLIAAHLNPSNREEWVKLADMSLEQDNIKQAIFCYSKAIKYDPSNVRYLWERSSLYEQIGEHKLAMDGYRRILNLLPDSDGEHFMQLSRDMAKSYYETNDIASAIGVMEEALSKHPNLVTVEAINMAAELYISNKQYSKALEVMLKFCEISLEIKTSKKEDNEDDGEKMYNLEMPEDLPIDIRVKLMVCLIHLQMLKPLDTMLTSLMEMSPEEMGDLYLDVAEAFLEIGEYNLALPLLGSLVCSERYNLPVVWLRHAECLKALGHMEVAAESYSKVVEMAPLHLDARISLSTLQQQLGRAEKALEALEPMYDPETLAQDSSAAQQELKLLLHRSTLLKSQGKMFDYVDTLLTMLAMLLKVAMNRAQVCLISSSRSGERHIYLIKVPRDKISDIDDQEAAYLDVIGKTNVLTKDDWWQLVLKSIYTLCELKRFKEAELLVDSSLEYYSFYDDRIKRKELEYFGLSAAILDKNFRKAYNYIRLMLMDNVDSPQLWNIFNQITMHSQDVRHHRFCLRLMLKYPENHALCLLNGHNAFVSGSFKHALGQYVQAFRANHTDPLPNLCVGLTFMHMASQKFVLKRHPLLLQGFAFLNRYLEIRGPCQESFYNIGRALHQLGLIHFAIHYYQKALSCPPTQLEGIELDQVDLCREIGFNLSLIYQNSGNIDMARHIITKYCII
;
A
#
# COMPACT_ATOMS: atom_id res chain seq x y z
N MET A 1 23.56 -9.61 -36.83
CA MET A 1 22.35 -9.29 -37.62
C MET A 1 21.39 -10.46 -37.57
N SER A 2 20.59 -10.54 -36.53
CA SER A 2 19.61 -11.60 -36.34
C SER A 2 18.43 -11.02 -35.53
N GLY A 3 17.44 -10.48 -36.23
CA GLY A 3 16.23 -9.99 -35.63
C GLY A 3 15.18 -9.51 -36.64
N PHE A 4 15.50 -9.44 -37.89
CA PHE A 4 14.52 -9.05 -38.92
C PHE A 4 14.10 -10.27 -39.75
N SER A 5 12.79 -10.35 -40.05
CA SER A 5 12.30 -11.45 -40.91
C SER A 5 12.93 -11.33 -42.30
N ARG A 6 13.15 -12.46 -42.94
CA ARG A 6 13.81 -12.54 -44.23
C ARG A 6 13.06 -11.76 -45.32
N GLU A 7 11.74 -11.73 -45.20
CA GLU A 7 10.84 -11.02 -46.10
C GLU A 7 11.00 -9.47 -45.96
N LEU A 8 11.25 -9.00 -44.74
CA LEU A 8 11.50 -7.59 -44.50
C LEU A 8 12.85 -7.15 -45.09
N VAL A 9 13.86 -7.98 -45.01
CA VAL A 9 15.16 -7.73 -45.59
C VAL A 9 15.07 -7.69 -47.11
N ASP A 10 14.35 -8.65 -47.73
CA ASP A 10 14.16 -8.72 -49.21
C ASP A 10 13.32 -7.52 -49.71
N TYR A 11 12.40 -7.00 -48.93
CA TYR A 11 11.66 -5.77 -49.22
C TYR A 11 12.58 -4.53 -49.12
N LEU A 12 13.38 -4.42 -48.07
CA LEU A 12 14.34 -3.30 -47.88
C LEU A 12 15.46 -3.29 -48.94
N GLU A 13 15.83 -4.45 -49.49
CA GLU A 13 16.78 -4.62 -50.57
C GLU A 13 16.12 -4.38 -51.96
N GLY A 14 14.81 -4.12 -52.01
CA GLY A 14 14.08 -3.84 -53.25
C GLY A 14 13.86 -5.06 -54.14
N LYS A 15 13.93 -6.27 -53.59
CA LYS A 15 13.73 -7.56 -54.32
C LYS A 15 12.26 -7.93 -54.49
N ILE A 16 11.40 -7.48 -53.54
CA ILE A 16 9.96 -7.70 -53.57
C ILE A 16 9.23 -6.35 -53.43
N SER A 17 8.03 -6.24 -54.01
CA SER A 17 7.18 -5.07 -53.90
C SER A 17 6.46 -5.03 -52.54
N PHE A 18 5.96 -3.86 -52.16
CA PHE A 18 5.20 -3.70 -50.90
C PHE A 18 3.96 -4.58 -50.86
N GLU A 19 3.27 -4.72 -51.97
CA GLU A 19 2.08 -5.58 -52.06
C GLU A 19 2.40 -7.09 -51.88
N GLU A 20 3.56 -7.52 -52.37
CA GLU A 20 4.06 -8.89 -52.18
C GLU A 20 4.53 -9.14 -50.75
N PHE A 21 5.14 -8.12 -50.11
CA PHE A 21 5.51 -8.19 -48.71
C PHE A 21 4.29 -8.28 -47.78
N GLU A 22 3.27 -7.49 -48.05
CA GLU A 22 2.01 -7.51 -47.28
C GLU A 22 1.27 -8.85 -47.41
N LYS A 23 1.19 -9.43 -48.63
CA LYS A 23 0.66 -10.77 -48.85
C LYS A 23 1.39 -11.86 -48.07
N LEU A 24 2.72 -11.85 -48.08
CA LEU A 24 3.54 -12.82 -47.35
C LEU A 24 3.39 -12.67 -45.82
N ARG A 25 3.15 -11.45 -45.35
CA ARG A 25 2.87 -11.16 -43.94
C ARG A 25 1.47 -11.65 -43.50
N GLU A 26 0.47 -11.53 -44.35
CA GLU A 26 -0.89 -12.03 -44.11
C GLU A 26 -0.92 -13.56 -44.14
N GLU A 27 -0.29 -14.21 -45.08
CA GLU A 27 -0.15 -15.68 -45.15
C GLU A 27 0.55 -16.27 -43.93
N ARG A 28 1.49 -15.51 -43.33
CA ARG A 28 2.16 -15.90 -42.08
C ARG A 28 1.23 -15.79 -40.88
N LYS A 29 0.44 -14.73 -40.80
CA LYS A 29 -0.56 -14.53 -39.75
C LYS A 29 -1.68 -15.59 -39.81
N GLU A 30 -2.01 -16.05 -41.00
CA GLU A 30 -2.99 -17.15 -41.17
C GLU A 30 -2.40 -18.50 -40.78
N LYS A 31 -1.12 -18.79 -41.07
CA LYS A 31 -0.41 -20.00 -40.61
C LYS A 31 -0.17 -20.04 -39.12
N ASP A 32 0.07 -18.89 -38.50
CA ASP A 32 0.21 -18.79 -37.02
C ASP A 32 -1.14 -18.97 -36.32
N LYS A 33 -2.28 -18.65 -36.97
CA LYS A 33 -3.64 -18.92 -36.49
C LYS A 33 -4.07 -20.37 -36.65
N GLU A 34 -3.63 -21.08 -37.70
CA GLU A 34 -3.91 -22.51 -37.91
C GLU A 34 -3.11 -23.42 -36.98
N CYS A 35 -2.04 -22.94 -36.36
CA CYS A 35 -1.27 -23.70 -35.38
C CYS A 35 -1.83 -23.65 -33.94
N ASP A 36 -2.81 -22.76 -33.65
CA ASP A 36 -3.37 -22.59 -32.31
C ASP A 36 -4.69 -23.32 -32.07
N ASP A 37 -5.31 -23.87 -33.13
CA ASP A 37 -6.63 -24.53 -33.06
C ASP A 37 -6.60 -26.09 -33.13
N GLY A 38 -5.47 -26.74 -32.89
CA GLY A 38 -5.33 -28.16 -33.07
C GLY A 38 -4.66 -28.93 -31.96
N VAL A 39 -5.23 -28.98 -30.73
CA VAL A 39 -4.93 -30.07 -29.77
C VAL A 39 -6.22 -30.52 -29.10
N THR A 40 -6.85 -31.54 -29.66
CA THR A 40 -7.71 -32.48 -28.95
C THR A 40 -7.07 -33.84 -28.89
N GLU A 41 -7.10 -34.37 -27.66
CA GLU A 41 -6.95 -35.75 -27.18
C GLU A 41 -6.80 -36.88 -28.22
N ASP A 42 -5.76 -37.72 -28.08
CA ASP A 42 -6.01 -39.16 -27.88
C ASP A 42 -4.78 -39.94 -27.40
N GLU A 43 -5.09 -41.02 -26.71
CA GLU A 43 -4.27 -41.98 -25.94
C GLU A 43 -3.34 -42.81 -26.80
N GLY A 44 -2.29 -43.34 -26.15
CA GLY A 44 -1.86 -44.71 -26.51
C GLY A 44 -0.38 -44.99 -26.69
N GLU A 45 0.16 -45.58 -25.63
CA GLU A 45 1.12 -46.69 -25.62
C GLU A 45 2.47 -46.68 -26.39
N ASN A 46 3.48 -46.74 -25.56
CA ASN A 46 4.60 -47.77 -25.64
C ASN A 46 5.82 -47.64 -26.55
N LEU A 47 6.92 -47.80 -25.85
CA LEU A 47 8.13 -48.63 -26.10
C LEU A 47 9.39 -47.99 -26.70
N HIS A 48 10.40 -48.02 -25.79
CA HIS A 48 11.82 -48.38 -25.98
C HIS A 48 12.63 -47.73 -27.10
N SER A 49 13.69 -47.08 -26.79
CA SER A 49 15.08 -47.61 -26.65
C SER A 49 16.11 -46.50 -26.65
N GLU A 50 16.93 -46.51 -25.63
CA GLU A 50 18.41 -46.47 -25.58
C GLU A 50 19.23 -45.60 -26.54
N GLN A 51 20.17 -44.92 -25.84
CA GLN A 51 21.54 -44.59 -26.24
C GLN A 51 21.74 -43.25 -26.94
N VAL A 52 22.64 -42.40 -26.57
CA VAL A 52 24.03 -42.39 -26.09
C VAL A 52 24.44 -40.92 -25.94
N PHE A 53 25.13 -40.56 -24.85
CA PHE A 53 25.91 -39.35 -24.67
C PHE A 53 27.06 -39.26 -25.69
N PRO A 54 27.64 -38.09 -26.02
CA PRO A 54 28.46 -37.37 -25.05
C PRO A 54 28.53 -35.82 -25.14
N SER A 55 28.78 -35.28 -24.00
CA SER A 55 29.75 -34.26 -23.56
C SER A 55 29.88 -32.89 -24.23
N THR A 56 29.87 -31.91 -23.30
CA THR A 56 30.70 -30.71 -23.21
C THR A 56 30.39 -29.50 -24.08
N SER A 57 29.87 -28.48 -23.45
CA SER A 57 30.67 -27.30 -23.16
C SER A 57 29.90 -26.29 -22.32
N LYS A 58 30.55 -25.87 -21.25
CA LYS A 58 30.15 -24.76 -20.39
C LYS A 58 30.31 -23.47 -21.19
N GLU A 59 29.24 -22.68 -21.34
CA GLU A 59 29.38 -21.27 -21.60
C GLU A 59 28.67 -20.47 -20.52
N CYS A 60 29.49 -19.76 -19.76
CA CYS A 60 29.10 -18.76 -18.79
C CYS A 60 28.45 -17.56 -19.51
N THR A 61 27.18 -17.37 -19.34
CA THR A 61 26.56 -16.08 -19.64
C THR A 61 26.87 -15.08 -18.53
N ARG A 62 27.89 -14.25 -18.73
CA ARG A 62 28.12 -13.04 -17.96
C ARG A 62 27.01 -12.03 -18.28
N LYS A 63 26.24 -11.65 -17.29
CA LYS A 63 25.33 -10.47 -17.36
C LYS A 63 26.18 -9.22 -17.50
N ILE A 64 26.08 -8.57 -18.64
CA ILE A 64 26.72 -7.26 -18.92
C ILE A 64 25.80 -6.18 -18.35
N SER A 65 26.34 -5.31 -17.52
CA SER A 65 25.66 -4.17 -16.92
C SER A 65 25.30 -3.09 -17.95
N PRO A 66 24.29 -2.22 -17.72
CA PRO A 66 23.82 -1.22 -18.68
C PRO A 66 24.86 -0.21 -19.14
N SER A 67 25.92 0.04 -18.36
CA SER A 67 26.99 0.98 -18.70
C SER A 67 27.92 0.52 -19.85
N GLN A 68 27.95 -0.78 -20.16
CA GLN A 68 28.77 -1.30 -21.29
C GLN A 68 28.01 -1.29 -22.63
N ARG A 69 26.71 -0.99 -22.65
CA ARG A 69 25.96 -0.79 -23.90
C ARG A 69 26.13 0.62 -24.52
N ALA A 70 26.54 1.59 -23.72
CA ALA A 70 26.74 2.97 -24.18
C ALA A 70 28.08 3.13 -24.96
N SER A 71 29.10 2.36 -24.61
CA SER A 71 30.42 2.46 -25.27
C SER A 71 30.52 1.71 -26.60
N ALA A 72 29.58 0.87 -26.96
CA ALA A 72 29.57 0.11 -28.23
C ALA A 72 28.84 0.86 -29.38
N LEU A 73 28.27 2.07 -29.12
CA LEU A 73 27.53 2.87 -30.09
C LEU A 73 28.31 4.13 -30.57
N GLU A 74 29.57 4.30 -30.17
CA GLU A 74 30.41 5.44 -30.55
C GLU A 74 31.19 5.25 -31.86
N GLU A 75 31.07 4.11 -32.53
CA GLU A 75 31.81 3.85 -33.80
C GLU A 75 31.09 4.29 -35.09
N ASP A 76 29.81 4.70 -34.99
CA ASP A 76 29.13 5.29 -36.17
C ASP A 76 29.16 6.82 -36.06
N GLY A 77 30.11 7.47 -36.72
CA GLY A 77 30.39 8.90 -36.80
C GLY A 77 29.27 9.95 -36.91
N VAL A 78 28.17 9.71 -36.27
CA VAL A 78 27.02 10.63 -36.19
C VAL A 78 26.94 11.22 -34.77
N SER A 79 27.18 12.53 -34.68
CA SER A 79 27.20 13.27 -33.42
C SER A 79 25.85 13.16 -32.65
N PRO A 80 25.87 13.16 -31.32
CA PRO A 80 24.64 13.07 -30.50
C PRO A 80 23.62 14.18 -30.80
N SER A 81 24.08 15.34 -31.26
CA SER A 81 23.23 16.46 -31.68
C SER A 81 22.39 16.16 -32.91
N VAL A 82 22.91 15.36 -33.86
CA VAL A 82 22.16 14.92 -35.05
C VAL A 82 21.14 13.87 -34.73
N LYS A 83 21.42 12.98 -33.76
CA LYS A 83 20.43 11.98 -33.28
C LYS A 83 19.26 12.66 -32.53
N ARG A 84 19.53 13.69 -31.73
CA ARG A 84 18.53 14.50 -31.05
C ARG A 84 17.67 15.34 -32.03
N ALA A 85 18.30 15.92 -33.05
CA ALA A 85 17.57 16.64 -34.11
C ALA A 85 16.67 15.70 -34.94
N PHE A 86 17.05 14.43 -35.11
CA PHE A 86 16.24 13.43 -35.84
C PHE A 86 15.07 12.91 -34.96
N ALA A 87 15.28 12.73 -33.65
CA ALA A 87 14.24 12.36 -32.70
C ALA A 87 13.17 13.47 -32.54
N SER A 88 13.61 14.72 -32.48
CA SER A 88 12.74 15.91 -32.52
C SER A 88 11.90 16.05 -33.79
N MET A 89 12.39 15.48 -34.92
CA MET A 89 11.68 15.49 -36.21
C MET A 89 10.58 14.39 -36.28
N LEU A 90 10.70 13.33 -35.47
CA LEU A 90 9.77 12.20 -35.46
C LEU A 90 8.70 12.32 -34.37
N GLY A 91 8.69 13.42 -33.58
CA GLY A 91 7.70 13.62 -32.51
C GLY A 91 7.90 12.74 -31.27
N GLU A 92 9.04 12.05 -31.17
CA GLU A 92 9.45 11.27 -29.99
C GLU A 92 10.54 12.05 -29.22
N GLY A 93 10.24 13.27 -28.82
CA GLY A 93 11.14 14.09 -28.00
C GLY A 93 10.33 14.70 -26.88
N GLU A 94 10.70 14.39 -25.66
CA GLU A 94 10.27 15.14 -24.48
C GLU A 94 10.50 16.65 -24.76
N ASP A 95 9.46 17.45 -24.58
CA ASP A 95 9.54 18.89 -24.71
C ASP A 95 10.37 19.43 -23.52
N ASP A 96 11.69 19.51 -23.71
CA ASP A 96 12.54 20.39 -22.90
C ASP A 96 12.23 21.83 -23.32
N ASP A 97 11.18 22.40 -22.76
CA ASP A 97 10.99 23.85 -22.74
C ASP A 97 12.03 24.43 -21.76
N ASP A 98 13.20 24.80 -22.31
CA ASP A 98 14.14 25.70 -21.64
C ASP A 98 13.48 27.08 -21.47
N ASP A 99 12.68 27.27 -20.45
CA ASP A 99 12.45 28.57 -19.84
C ASP A 99 13.46 28.71 -18.69
N GLU A 100 14.62 29.29 -19.01
CA GLU A 100 15.52 29.85 -18.01
C GLU A 100 14.81 31.00 -17.29
N ASP A 101 14.28 30.71 -16.11
CA ASP A 101 14.22 31.67 -15.00
C ASP A 101 14.50 30.88 -13.72
N GLY A 102 15.60 31.29 -13.06
CA GLY A 102 16.23 30.56 -11.98
C GLY A 102 15.43 30.53 -10.70
N GLU A 103 15.54 29.39 -10.03
CA GLU A 103 15.63 29.35 -8.57
C GLU A 103 16.70 28.32 -8.18
N GLU A 104 17.66 28.82 -7.42
CA GLU A 104 18.73 28.06 -6.80
C GLU A 104 18.13 27.10 -5.77
N ASP A 105 18.31 25.81 -5.96
CA ASP A 105 18.20 24.85 -4.87
C ASP A 105 19.49 24.04 -4.75
N ASN A 106 20.14 24.24 -3.61
CA ASN A 106 21.37 23.61 -3.21
C ASN A 106 21.19 22.11 -3.01
N ASN A 107 21.85 21.31 -3.85
CA ASN A 107 22.30 19.98 -3.46
C ASN A 107 23.74 19.77 -3.94
N GLU A 108 24.65 19.84 -2.99
CA GLU A 108 26.05 19.48 -3.13
C GLU A 108 26.19 17.97 -3.29
N GLU A 109 26.50 17.51 -4.49
CA GLU A 109 27.23 16.26 -4.70
C GLU A 109 28.39 16.49 -5.63
N HIS A 110 29.57 16.06 -5.20
CA HIS A 110 30.87 16.16 -5.83
C HIS A 110 30.86 15.80 -7.32
N MET A 111 30.99 16.80 -8.17
CA MET A 111 31.50 16.66 -9.52
C MET A 111 32.70 17.56 -9.70
N GLU A 112 33.74 17.03 -10.34
CA GLU A 112 35.01 17.68 -10.66
C GLU A 112 34.79 19.05 -11.32
N THR A 113 35.41 20.08 -10.80
CA THR A 113 35.28 21.47 -11.23
C THR A 113 35.80 21.68 -12.64
N VAL A 114 34.91 21.64 -13.62
CA VAL A 114 35.16 22.24 -14.94
C VAL A 114 35.07 23.76 -14.76
N SER A 115 36.10 24.48 -15.20
CA SER A 115 36.21 25.93 -15.07
C SER A 115 35.04 26.62 -15.77
N ALA A 116 34.40 27.61 -15.11
CA ALA A 116 33.29 28.40 -15.66
C ALA A 116 33.61 29.04 -17.03
N GLY A 117 34.89 29.25 -17.34
CA GLY A 117 35.38 29.73 -18.65
C GLY A 117 35.26 28.68 -19.77
N GLU A 118 35.41 27.39 -19.44
CA GLU A 118 35.27 26.29 -20.41
C GLU A 118 33.83 26.01 -20.75
N VAL A 119 32.93 26.08 -19.76
CA VAL A 119 31.47 25.94 -19.95
C VAL A 119 30.97 27.07 -20.86
N PHE A 120 31.37 28.31 -20.60
CA PHE A 120 31.00 29.46 -21.43
C PHE A 120 31.56 29.38 -22.87
N ALA A 121 32.79 28.87 -23.06
CA ALA A 121 33.37 28.64 -24.38
C ALA A 121 32.60 27.56 -25.15
N LEU A 122 32.18 26.46 -24.48
CA LEU A 122 31.39 25.37 -25.05
C LEU A 122 29.98 25.86 -25.44
N GLU A 123 29.35 26.68 -24.62
CA GLU A 123 28.04 27.26 -24.83
C GLU A 123 28.05 28.27 -26.02
N MET A 124 29.10 29.07 -26.14
CA MET A 124 29.31 29.96 -27.29
C MET A 124 29.54 29.18 -28.59
N GLU A 125 30.22 28.05 -28.52
CA GLU A 125 30.50 27.19 -29.68
C GLU A 125 29.23 26.46 -30.13
N LEU A 126 28.45 25.95 -29.21
CA LEU A 126 27.13 25.31 -29.43
C LEU A 126 26.13 26.32 -30.05
N ASN A 127 26.07 27.54 -29.54
CA ASN A 127 25.25 28.61 -30.10
C ASN A 127 25.70 29.04 -31.50
N ARG A 128 26.98 28.96 -31.77
CA ARG A 128 27.54 29.26 -33.11
C ARG A 128 27.21 28.16 -34.11
N GLU A 129 27.29 26.90 -33.71
CA GLU A 129 26.90 25.76 -34.53
C GLU A 129 25.41 25.72 -34.79
N ASN A 130 24.56 25.98 -33.78
CA ASN A 130 23.13 26.11 -33.94
C ASN A 130 22.73 27.22 -34.91
N LYS A 131 23.35 28.39 -34.80
CA LYS A 131 23.15 29.48 -35.79
C LYS A 131 23.57 29.10 -37.19
N LYS A 132 24.64 28.29 -37.32
CA LYS A 132 25.13 27.82 -38.62
C LYS A 132 24.18 26.77 -39.22
N MET A 133 23.70 25.84 -38.42
CA MET A 133 22.69 24.84 -38.82
C MET A 133 21.35 25.46 -39.18
N MET A 134 20.87 26.47 -38.45
CA MET A 134 19.67 27.23 -38.78
C MET A 134 19.81 28.00 -40.12
N LYS A 135 21.01 28.55 -40.41
CA LYS A 135 21.27 29.22 -41.68
C LYS A 135 21.30 28.25 -42.84
N GLU A 136 21.88 27.06 -42.67
CA GLU A 136 21.90 26.01 -43.70
C GLU A 136 20.51 25.41 -43.92
N ARG A 137 19.69 25.20 -42.88
CA ARG A 137 18.27 24.82 -43.01
C ARG A 137 17.46 25.82 -43.82
N ARG A 138 17.58 27.12 -43.52
CA ARG A 138 16.90 28.19 -44.30
C ARG A 138 17.31 28.23 -45.77
N HIS A 139 18.54 27.82 -46.14
CA HIS A 139 19.01 27.77 -47.51
C HIS A 139 18.52 26.52 -48.25
N ARG A 140 18.33 25.41 -47.56
CA ARG A 140 17.83 24.11 -48.11
C ARG A 140 16.31 24.07 -48.21
N SER A 141 15.59 24.88 -47.44
CA SER A 141 14.12 24.96 -47.46
C SER A 141 13.54 25.73 -48.68
N LYS A 142 14.41 26.40 -49.44
CA LYS A 142 14.00 27.10 -50.67
C LYS A 142 14.14 26.19 -51.88
N LEU A 143 13.12 26.20 -52.72
CA LEU A 143 13.08 25.37 -53.92
C LEU A 143 14.27 25.67 -54.86
N PRO A 144 15.04 24.68 -55.32
CA PRO A 144 16.10 24.84 -56.31
C PRO A 144 15.59 25.50 -57.57
N ARG A 145 16.42 26.36 -58.21
CA ARG A 145 16.05 27.12 -59.42
C ARG A 145 15.53 26.24 -60.55
N ALA A 146 16.06 25.02 -60.71
CA ALA A 146 15.65 24.07 -61.71
C ALA A 146 14.21 23.55 -61.53
N LEU A 147 13.73 23.46 -60.28
CA LEU A 147 12.39 22.91 -59.95
C LEU A 147 11.30 23.99 -59.83
N ARG A 148 11.69 25.29 -59.87
CA ARG A 148 10.70 26.39 -59.80
C ARG A 148 9.72 26.38 -60.96
N GLY A 149 10.20 26.00 -62.17
CA GLY A 149 9.32 25.88 -63.32
C GLY A 149 8.28 24.78 -63.18
N LEU A 150 8.68 23.63 -62.63
CA LEU A 150 7.74 22.52 -62.32
C LEU A 150 6.76 22.91 -61.24
N MET A 151 7.18 23.65 -60.23
CA MET A 151 6.30 24.16 -59.18
C MET A 151 5.26 25.18 -59.72
N GLY A 152 5.73 26.06 -60.65
CA GLY A 152 4.82 26.97 -61.36
C GLY A 152 3.79 26.23 -62.20
N GLU A 153 4.20 25.16 -62.88
CA GLU A 153 3.26 24.30 -63.66
C GLU A 153 2.27 23.56 -62.71
N ALA A 154 2.71 23.03 -61.60
CA ALA A 154 1.83 22.41 -60.59
C ALA A 154 0.76 23.40 -60.09
N ASN A 155 1.18 24.65 -59.78
CA ASN A 155 0.23 25.69 -59.32
C ASN A 155 -0.74 26.11 -60.44
N ILE A 156 -0.30 26.16 -61.70
CA ILE A 156 -1.21 26.45 -62.83
C ILE A 156 -2.22 25.33 -63.04
N ARG A 157 -1.83 24.07 -62.93
CA ARG A 157 -2.73 22.92 -63.00
C ARG A 157 -3.74 22.93 -61.87
N TYR A 158 -3.28 23.22 -60.65
CA TYR A 158 -4.17 23.39 -59.51
C TYR A 158 -5.22 24.50 -59.76
N ALA A 159 -4.78 25.68 -60.23
CA ALA A 159 -5.66 26.79 -60.58
C ALA A 159 -6.66 26.48 -61.72
N ARG A 160 -6.36 25.53 -62.62
CA ARG A 160 -7.23 25.07 -63.71
C ARG A 160 -8.23 24.01 -63.22
N GLY A 161 -8.06 23.43 -62.04
CA GLY A 161 -8.91 22.39 -61.47
C GLY A 161 -8.39 20.97 -61.66
N ASP A 162 -7.25 20.76 -62.31
CA ASP A 162 -6.60 19.46 -62.55
C ASP A 162 -5.84 19.05 -61.25
N LYS A 163 -6.59 18.71 -60.20
CA LYS A 163 -6.05 18.48 -58.84
C LYS A 163 -5.14 17.25 -58.79
N GLU A 164 -5.51 16.14 -59.47
CA GLU A 164 -4.72 14.90 -59.45
C GLU A 164 -3.32 15.07 -60.09
N ASP A 165 -3.28 15.74 -61.25
CA ASP A 165 -2.00 16.03 -61.93
C ASP A 165 -1.15 16.95 -61.12
N ALA A 166 -1.76 17.94 -60.43
CA ALA A 166 -1.03 18.83 -59.50
C ALA A 166 -0.43 18.06 -58.33
N ILE A 167 -1.14 17.12 -57.75
CA ILE A 167 -0.64 16.25 -56.66
C ILE A 167 0.55 15.42 -57.14
N LEU A 168 0.47 14.78 -58.32
CA LEU A 168 1.54 13.96 -58.87
C LEU A 168 2.81 14.83 -59.11
N MET A 169 2.64 16.04 -59.63
CA MET A 169 3.76 16.96 -59.81
C MET A 169 4.37 17.40 -58.50
N CYS A 170 3.57 17.75 -57.51
CA CYS A 170 4.08 18.11 -56.18
C CYS A 170 4.84 16.94 -55.52
N MET A 171 4.33 15.71 -55.62
CA MET A 171 5.01 14.52 -55.12
C MET A 171 6.37 14.27 -55.83
N GLU A 172 6.46 14.49 -57.13
CA GLU A 172 7.72 14.37 -57.87
C GLU A 172 8.73 15.46 -57.45
N ILE A 173 8.23 16.68 -57.18
CA ILE A 173 9.09 17.78 -56.68
C ILE A 173 9.60 17.44 -55.26
N ILE A 174 8.78 16.88 -54.39
CA ILE A 174 9.15 16.43 -53.06
C ILE A 174 10.23 15.35 -53.14
N ARG A 175 10.09 14.41 -54.09
CA ARG A 175 11.10 13.34 -54.28
C ARG A 175 12.46 13.88 -54.66
N GLN A 176 12.52 14.97 -55.43
CA GLN A 176 13.77 15.62 -55.85
C GLN A 176 14.28 16.65 -54.84
N ALA A 177 13.41 17.31 -54.07
CA ALA A 177 13.74 18.32 -53.09
C ALA A 177 12.89 18.18 -51.80
N PRO A 178 13.19 17.18 -50.96
CA PRO A 178 12.33 16.82 -49.81
C PRO A 178 12.28 17.88 -48.71
N LEU A 179 13.20 18.86 -48.72
CA LEU A 179 13.27 19.92 -47.72
C LEU A 179 12.63 21.24 -48.20
N ALA A 180 12.06 21.31 -49.41
CA ALA A 180 11.38 22.49 -49.86
C ALA A 180 9.95 22.55 -49.33
N TYR A 181 9.53 23.67 -48.75
CA TYR A 181 8.21 23.81 -48.12
C TYR A 181 7.08 24.05 -49.12
N GLU A 182 7.40 24.68 -50.27
CA GLU A 182 6.40 25.12 -51.26
C GLU A 182 5.50 23.99 -51.77
N PRO A 183 6.01 22.79 -52.17
CA PRO A 183 5.12 21.71 -52.64
C PRO A 183 4.23 21.13 -51.53
N PHE A 184 4.69 21.11 -50.30
CA PHE A 184 3.86 20.66 -49.17
C PHE A 184 2.72 21.64 -48.88
N SER A 185 2.99 22.95 -48.94
CA SER A 185 1.98 24.00 -48.76
C SER A 185 0.91 23.91 -49.87
N THR A 186 1.33 23.66 -51.12
CA THR A 186 0.37 23.49 -52.22
C THR A 186 -0.46 22.19 -52.07
N LEU A 187 0.16 21.10 -51.64
CA LEU A 187 -0.60 19.87 -51.35
C LEU A 187 -1.61 20.06 -50.21
N ALA A 188 -1.23 20.78 -49.16
CA ALA A 188 -2.18 21.12 -48.09
C ALA A 188 -3.40 21.88 -48.61
N MET A 189 -3.19 22.89 -49.48
CA MET A 189 -4.30 23.64 -50.10
C MET A 189 -5.15 22.75 -51.02
N ILE A 190 -4.54 21.84 -51.81
CA ILE A 190 -5.31 20.92 -52.69
C ILE A 190 -6.18 19.98 -51.89
N TYR A 191 -5.68 19.41 -50.82
CA TYR A 191 -6.43 18.53 -49.93
C TYR A 191 -7.51 19.25 -49.12
N GLU A 192 -7.24 20.51 -48.71
CA GLU A 192 -8.24 21.41 -48.11
C GLU A 192 -9.43 21.59 -49.06
N ASP A 193 -9.18 21.89 -50.35
CA ASP A 193 -10.22 22.02 -51.38
C ASP A 193 -10.92 20.70 -51.71
N GLN A 194 -10.33 19.55 -51.41
CA GLN A 194 -10.92 18.21 -51.53
C GLN A 194 -11.72 17.81 -50.29
N CYS A 195 -11.75 18.66 -49.27
CA CYS A 195 -12.36 18.39 -47.95
C CYS A 195 -11.71 17.19 -47.19
N ASP A 196 -10.47 16.82 -47.54
CA ASP A 196 -9.67 15.86 -46.81
C ASP A 196 -8.80 16.62 -45.76
N MET A 197 -9.46 17.02 -44.65
CA MET A 197 -8.86 17.89 -43.65
C MET A 197 -7.68 17.23 -42.91
N GLU A 198 -7.71 15.88 -42.79
CA GLU A 198 -6.63 15.15 -42.15
C GLU A 198 -5.32 15.23 -42.93
N LYS A 199 -5.35 14.96 -44.24
CA LYS A 199 -4.16 15.09 -45.08
C LYS A 199 -3.73 16.54 -45.24
N SER A 200 -4.70 17.47 -45.36
CA SER A 200 -4.40 18.91 -45.41
C SER A 200 -3.61 19.35 -44.19
N LEU A 201 -4.02 18.93 -42.97
CA LEU A 201 -3.33 19.20 -41.73
C LEU A 201 -1.93 18.59 -41.70
N GLN A 202 -1.77 17.29 -42.09
CA GLN A 202 -0.47 16.63 -42.12
C GLN A 202 0.55 17.33 -43.05
N PHE A 203 0.15 17.63 -44.26
CA PHE A 203 1.03 18.34 -45.21
C PHE A 203 1.27 19.79 -44.81
N GLY A 204 0.28 20.45 -44.23
CA GLY A 204 0.41 21.80 -43.67
C GLY A 204 1.42 21.87 -42.53
N LEU A 205 1.39 20.90 -41.57
CA LEU A 205 2.36 20.81 -40.51
C LEU A 205 3.79 20.59 -41.03
N ILE A 206 3.97 19.73 -42.05
CA ILE A 206 5.29 19.54 -42.67
C ILE A 206 5.80 20.85 -43.30
N ALA A 207 4.93 21.56 -44.03
CA ALA A 207 5.25 22.85 -44.64
C ALA A 207 5.67 23.89 -43.58
N ALA A 208 4.89 23.97 -42.47
CA ALA A 208 5.16 24.90 -41.38
C ALA A 208 6.46 24.57 -40.64
N HIS A 209 6.77 23.27 -40.44
CA HIS A 209 8.08 22.86 -39.87
C HIS A 209 9.26 23.19 -40.79
N LEU A 210 9.07 23.12 -42.10
CA LEU A 210 10.12 23.50 -43.08
C LEU A 210 10.29 25.03 -43.20
N ASN A 211 9.22 25.80 -43.00
CA ASN A 211 9.22 27.26 -42.96
C ASN A 211 8.60 27.83 -41.69
N PRO A 212 9.25 27.67 -40.53
CA PRO A 212 8.63 27.95 -39.22
C PRO A 212 8.37 29.42 -38.92
N SER A 213 8.86 30.32 -39.77
CA SER A 213 8.73 31.79 -39.55
C SER A 213 7.36 32.36 -39.92
N ASN A 214 6.51 31.58 -40.57
CA ASN A 214 5.16 32.05 -40.96
C ASN A 214 4.14 31.77 -39.85
N ARG A 215 3.92 32.77 -39.00
CA ARG A 215 3.01 32.69 -37.86
C ARG A 215 1.56 32.44 -38.23
N GLU A 216 1.09 33.00 -39.37
CA GLU A 216 -0.30 32.85 -39.79
C GLU A 216 -0.64 31.40 -40.21
N GLU A 217 0.33 30.68 -40.79
CA GLU A 217 0.17 29.26 -41.09
C GLU A 217 0.06 28.42 -39.82
N TRP A 218 0.83 28.69 -38.78
CA TRP A 218 0.73 28.00 -37.52
C TRP A 218 -0.64 28.20 -36.84
N VAL A 219 -1.21 29.42 -36.90
CA VAL A 219 -2.53 29.69 -36.38
C VAL A 219 -3.60 28.94 -37.16
N LYS A 220 -3.53 28.96 -38.50
CA LYS A 220 -4.46 28.20 -39.34
C LYS A 220 -4.40 26.70 -39.03
N LEU A 221 -3.22 26.16 -38.83
CA LEU A 221 -3.05 24.75 -38.46
C LEU A 221 -3.57 24.44 -37.04
N ALA A 222 -3.46 25.39 -36.12
CA ALA A 222 -4.07 25.25 -34.80
C ALA A 222 -5.61 25.20 -34.91
N ASP A 223 -6.22 26.11 -35.67
CA ASP A 223 -7.68 26.13 -35.87
C ASP A 223 -8.15 24.83 -36.54
N MET A 224 -7.45 24.34 -37.57
CA MET A 224 -7.73 23.03 -38.19
C MET A 224 -7.56 21.86 -37.24
N SER A 225 -6.60 21.92 -36.34
CA SER A 225 -6.41 20.87 -35.31
C SER A 225 -7.54 20.85 -34.29
N LEU A 226 -8.12 22.02 -33.98
CA LEU A 226 -9.30 22.14 -33.11
C LEU A 226 -10.56 21.58 -33.78
N GLU A 227 -10.72 21.79 -35.08
CA GLU A 227 -11.83 21.19 -35.85
C GLU A 227 -11.78 19.66 -35.87
N GLN A 228 -10.59 19.07 -35.62
CA GLN A 228 -10.40 17.62 -35.52
C GLN A 228 -10.35 17.11 -34.06
N ASP A 229 -10.73 17.92 -33.08
CA ASP A 229 -10.69 17.62 -31.63
C ASP A 229 -9.28 17.28 -31.09
N ASN A 230 -8.22 17.65 -31.80
CA ASN A 230 -6.85 17.41 -31.36
C ASN A 230 -6.26 18.65 -30.65
N ILE A 231 -6.67 18.80 -29.37
CA ILE A 231 -6.30 19.97 -28.55
C ILE A 231 -4.79 20.07 -28.33
N LYS A 232 -4.12 18.92 -28.10
CA LYS A 232 -2.65 18.90 -27.88
C LYS A 232 -1.87 19.42 -29.07
N GLN A 233 -2.29 19.08 -30.26
CA GLN A 233 -1.68 19.55 -31.50
C GLN A 233 -1.92 21.04 -31.74
N ALA A 234 -3.13 21.53 -31.39
CA ALA A 234 -3.46 22.97 -31.44
C ALA A 234 -2.58 23.79 -30.49
N ILE A 235 -2.37 23.31 -29.23
CA ILE A 235 -1.45 23.94 -28.27
C ILE A 235 -0.03 24.01 -28.82
N PHE A 236 0.46 22.94 -29.44
CA PHE A 236 1.76 22.91 -30.07
C PHE A 236 1.87 23.97 -31.18
N CYS A 237 0.87 24.08 -32.04
CA CYS A 237 0.83 25.06 -33.12
C CYS A 237 0.81 26.53 -32.58
N TYR A 238 -0.02 26.81 -31.57
CA TYR A 238 -0.03 28.12 -30.90
C TYR A 238 1.30 28.42 -30.19
N SER A 239 1.94 27.43 -29.57
CA SER A 239 3.26 27.61 -28.95
C SER A 239 4.33 28.01 -29.99
N LYS A 240 4.27 27.43 -31.17
CA LYS A 240 5.13 27.85 -32.29
C LYS A 240 4.81 29.25 -32.81
N ALA A 241 3.51 29.61 -32.90
CA ALA A 241 3.08 30.97 -33.29
C ALA A 241 3.60 32.02 -32.27
N ILE A 242 3.47 31.76 -30.98
CA ILE A 242 3.93 32.63 -29.88
C ILE A 242 5.47 32.78 -29.89
N LYS A 243 6.22 31.71 -30.22
CA LYS A 243 7.69 31.80 -30.33
C LYS A 243 8.15 32.84 -31.34
N TYR A 244 7.36 33.09 -32.40
CA TYR A 244 7.67 34.08 -33.46
C TYR A 244 6.96 35.43 -33.25
N ASP A 245 5.94 35.51 -32.42
CA ASP A 245 5.27 36.73 -32.03
C ASP A 245 4.87 36.69 -30.55
N PRO A 246 5.84 36.87 -29.62
CA PRO A 246 5.60 36.72 -28.18
C PRO A 246 4.72 37.83 -27.59
N SER A 247 4.48 38.93 -28.32
CA SER A 247 3.66 40.05 -27.84
C SER A 247 2.18 39.96 -28.23
N ASN A 248 1.78 38.89 -28.94
CA ASN A 248 0.41 38.76 -29.39
C ASN A 248 -0.49 38.16 -28.31
N VAL A 249 -1.30 38.99 -27.67
CA VAL A 249 -2.22 38.59 -26.57
C VAL A 249 -3.24 37.55 -27.02
N ARG A 250 -3.69 37.57 -28.30
CA ARG A 250 -4.67 36.59 -28.80
C ARG A 250 -4.11 35.18 -28.82
N TYR A 251 -2.88 34.98 -29.26
CA TYR A 251 -2.27 33.64 -29.33
C TYR A 251 -2.01 33.08 -27.93
N LEU A 252 -1.58 33.93 -26.98
CA LEU A 252 -1.41 33.55 -25.60
C LEU A 252 -2.75 33.16 -24.95
N TRP A 253 -3.81 33.93 -25.25
CA TRP A 253 -5.16 33.66 -24.73
C TRP A 253 -5.69 32.32 -25.23
N GLU A 254 -5.68 32.08 -26.54
CA GLU A 254 -6.16 30.81 -27.10
C GLU A 254 -5.40 29.62 -26.54
N ARG A 255 -4.06 29.71 -26.47
CA ARG A 255 -3.24 28.62 -25.87
C ARG A 255 -3.60 28.38 -24.41
N SER A 256 -3.74 29.43 -23.62
CA SER A 256 -4.02 29.30 -22.18
C SER A 256 -5.42 28.71 -21.94
N SER A 257 -6.40 29.09 -22.74
CA SER A 257 -7.74 28.50 -22.71
C SER A 257 -7.74 27.01 -23.04
N LEU A 258 -6.89 26.59 -24.00
CA LEU A 258 -6.74 25.18 -24.34
C LEU A 258 -6.04 24.37 -23.24
N TYR A 259 -5.05 24.94 -22.54
CA TYR A 259 -4.44 24.32 -21.37
C TYR A 259 -5.46 24.13 -20.26
N GLU A 260 -6.37 25.09 -20.05
CA GLU A 260 -7.44 24.99 -19.07
C GLU A 260 -8.42 23.85 -19.40
N GLN A 261 -8.77 23.69 -20.69
CA GLN A 261 -9.64 22.58 -21.15
C GLN A 261 -9.00 21.19 -20.94
N ILE A 262 -7.67 21.05 -21.01
CA ILE A 262 -6.96 19.80 -20.73
C ILE A 262 -6.82 19.56 -19.23
N GLY A 263 -7.00 20.59 -18.38
CA GLY A 263 -6.78 20.52 -16.93
C GLY A 263 -5.35 20.84 -16.49
N GLU A 264 -4.49 21.34 -17.38
CA GLU A 264 -3.14 21.82 -17.09
C GLU A 264 -3.18 23.26 -16.57
N HIS A 265 -3.79 23.44 -15.38
CA HIS A 265 -4.05 24.76 -14.80
C HIS A 265 -2.80 25.63 -14.61
N LYS A 266 -1.66 25.01 -14.23
CA LYS A 266 -0.40 25.74 -14.02
C LYS A 266 0.07 26.45 -15.28
N LEU A 267 0.10 25.75 -16.42
CA LEU A 267 0.53 26.31 -17.71
C LEU A 267 -0.47 27.33 -18.25
N ALA A 268 -1.76 27.14 -18.00
CA ALA A 268 -2.80 28.12 -18.32
C ALA A 268 -2.58 29.44 -17.57
N MET A 269 -2.35 29.35 -16.27
CA MET A 269 -2.14 30.52 -15.40
C MET A 269 -0.85 31.28 -15.73
N ASP A 270 0.24 30.57 -16.04
CA ASP A 270 1.49 31.19 -16.52
C ASP A 270 1.26 31.98 -17.84
N GLY A 271 0.45 31.44 -18.73
CA GLY A 271 0.06 32.13 -19.95
C GLY A 271 -0.77 33.39 -19.68
N TYR A 272 -1.78 33.32 -18.80
CA TYR A 272 -2.60 34.48 -18.42
C TYR A 272 -1.76 35.53 -17.68
N ARG A 273 -0.77 35.13 -16.88
CA ARG A 273 0.15 36.06 -16.22
C ARG A 273 1.02 36.82 -17.21
N ARG A 274 1.47 36.15 -18.29
CA ARG A 274 2.16 36.83 -19.39
C ARG A 274 1.27 37.83 -20.08
N ILE A 275 -0.04 37.55 -20.25
CA ILE A 275 -1.01 38.48 -20.81
C ILE A 275 -1.16 39.74 -19.91
N LEU A 276 -1.28 39.57 -18.59
CA LEU A 276 -1.34 40.70 -17.64
C LEU A 276 -0.12 41.62 -17.74
N ASN A 277 1.07 41.03 -17.98
CA ASN A 277 2.29 41.82 -18.15
C ASN A 277 2.38 42.57 -19.50
N LEU A 278 1.60 42.13 -20.50
CA LEU A 278 1.58 42.76 -21.84
C LEU A 278 0.42 43.77 -22.01
N LEU A 279 -0.57 43.77 -21.13
CA LEU A 279 -1.69 44.69 -21.21
C LEU A 279 -1.22 46.12 -20.92
N PRO A 280 -1.59 47.11 -21.77
CA PRO A 280 -1.28 48.53 -21.53
C PRO A 280 -2.10 49.08 -20.38
N ASP A 281 -1.59 50.10 -19.69
CA ASP A 281 -2.28 50.77 -18.56
C ASP A 281 -3.64 51.42 -18.94
N SER A 282 -3.91 51.62 -20.26
CA SER A 282 -5.20 52.10 -20.76
C SER A 282 -6.34 51.08 -20.64
N ASP A 283 -5.99 49.76 -20.56
CA ASP A 283 -6.96 48.65 -20.53
C ASP A 283 -7.15 48.06 -19.11
N GLY A 284 -7.17 48.95 -18.11
CA GLY A 284 -7.29 48.56 -16.70
C GLY A 284 -8.55 47.74 -16.35
N GLU A 285 -9.66 47.90 -17.09
CA GLU A 285 -10.87 47.10 -16.88
C GLU A 285 -10.64 45.62 -17.22
N HIS A 286 -10.02 45.35 -18.36
CA HIS A 286 -9.65 43.95 -18.76
C HIS A 286 -8.61 43.36 -17.83
N PHE A 287 -7.65 44.20 -17.36
CA PHE A 287 -6.66 43.76 -16.36
C PHE A 287 -7.35 43.32 -15.06
N MET A 288 -8.26 44.11 -14.54
CA MET A 288 -9.00 43.79 -13.31
C MET A 288 -9.88 42.56 -13.47
N GLN A 289 -10.50 42.39 -14.66
CA GLN A 289 -11.34 41.22 -14.92
C GLN A 289 -10.50 39.93 -15.00
N LEU A 290 -9.45 39.96 -15.80
CA LEU A 290 -8.55 38.82 -15.93
C LEU A 290 -7.90 38.43 -14.58
N SER A 291 -7.50 39.42 -13.78
CA SER A 291 -6.96 39.19 -12.44
C SER A 291 -7.96 38.50 -11.52
N ARG A 292 -9.25 38.86 -11.57
CA ARG A 292 -10.33 38.21 -10.82
C ARG A 292 -10.54 36.75 -11.27
N ASP A 293 -10.56 36.52 -12.59
CA ASP A 293 -10.78 35.20 -13.14
C ASP A 293 -9.60 34.28 -12.77
N MET A 294 -8.36 34.78 -12.86
CA MET A 294 -7.17 34.07 -12.41
C MET A 294 -7.18 33.77 -10.90
N ALA A 295 -7.56 34.77 -10.08
CA ALA A 295 -7.64 34.57 -8.63
C ALA A 295 -8.70 33.52 -8.26
N LYS A 296 -9.82 33.46 -8.99
CA LYS A 296 -10.85 32.42 -8.84
C LYS A 296 -10.32 31.04 -9.20
N SER A 297 -9.63 30.91 -10.33
CA SER A 297 -9.02 29.64 -10.75
C SER A 297 -7.94 29.16 -9.77
N TYR A 298 -7.08 30.04 -9.25
CA TYR A 298 -6.12 29.71 -8.19
C TYR A 298 -6.82 29.29 -6.88
N TYR A 299 -7.94 29.90 -6.54
CA TYR A 299 -8.72 29.51 -5.38
C TYR A 299 -9.32 28.11 -5.53
N GLU A 300 -9.86 27.79 -6.71
CA GLU A 300 -10.41 26.46 -7.02
C GLU A 300 -9.31 25.36 -7.00
N THR A 301 -8.07 25.69 -7.37
CA THR A 301 -6.90 24.79 -7.29
C THR A 301 -6.22 24.78 -5.90
N ASN A 302 -6.77 25.53 -4.94
CA ASN A 302 -6.25 25.66 -3.56
C ASN A 302 -4.86 26.31 -3.44
N ASP A 303 -4.44 27.09 -4.45
CA ASP A 303 -3.23 27.93 -4.39
C ASP A 303 -3.59 29.37 -3.98
N ILE A 304 -3.89 29.52 -2.70
CA ILE A 304 -4.37 30.80 -2.13
C ILE A 304 -3.26 31.88 -2.19
N ALA A 305 -1.99 31.49 -2.06
CA ALA A 305 -0.89 32.43 -2.07
C ALA A 305 -0.72 33.15 -3.42
N SER A 306 -0.80 32.41 -4.52
CA SER A 306 -0.77 32.97 -5.89
C SER A 306 -2.00 33.82 -6.19
N ALA A 307 -3.19 33.41 -5.73
CA ALA A 307 -4.43 34.19 -5.85
C ALA A 307 -4.32 35.58 -5.17
N ILE A 308 -3.79 35.59 -3.93
CA ILE A 308 -3.54 36.82 -3.19
C ILE A 308 -2.57 37.73 -3.94
N GLY A 309 -1.44 37.19 -4.43
CA GLY A 309 -0.42 37.94 -5.17
C GLY A 309 -1.00 38.62 -6.42
N VAL A 310 -1.83 37.93 -7.18
CA VAL A 310 -2.50 38.51 -8.38
C VAL A 310 -3.47 39.65 -7.99
N MET A 311 -4.26 39.44 -6.92
CA MET A 311 -5.20 40.47 -6.45
C MET A 311 -4.48 41.68 -5.81
N GLU A 312 -3.40 41.48 -5.04
CA GLU A 312 -2.58 42.59 -4.52
C GLU A 312 -1.99 43.45 -5.64
N GLU A 313 -1.49 42.81 -6.69
CA GLU A 313 -1.00 43.51 -7.88
C GLU A 313 -2.09 44.32 -8.58
N ALA A 314 -3.27 43.71 -8.77
CA ALA A 314 -4.42 44.37 -9.40
C ALA A 314 -4.89 45.59 -8.61
N LEU A 315 -5.03 45.44 -7.28
CA LEU A 315 -5.46 46.54 -6.40
C LEU A 315 -4.41 47.66 -6.30
N SER A 316 -3.14 47.32 -6.46
CA SER A 316 -2.05 48.32 -6.42
C SER A 316 -1.92 49.10 -7.72
N LYS A 317 -2.05 48.45 -8.90
CA LYS A 317 -1.91 49.09 -10.21
C LYS A 317 -3.11 49.97 -10.58
N HIS A 318 -4.31 49.55 -10.30
CA HIS A 318 -5.56 50.23 -10.70
C HIS A 318 -6.51 50.54 -9.53
N PRO A 319 -6.11 51.34 -8.54
CA PRO A 319 -6.94 51.64 -7.34
C PRO A 319 -8.26 52.35 -7.64
N ASN A 320 -8.36 53.03 -8.78
CA ASN A 320 -9.58 53.79 -9.17
C ASN A 320 -10.63 52.91 -9.88
N LEU A 321 -10.27 51.69 -10.30
CA LEU A 321 -11.18 50.78 -11.01
C LEU A 321 -11.61 49.59 -10.13
N VAL A 322 -11.35 49.67 -8.82
CA VAL A 322 -11.68 48.61 -7.89
C VAL A 322 -13.20 48.52 -7.72
N THR A 323 -13.76 47.36 -8.09
CA THR A 323 -15.19 47.07 -7.90
C THR A 323 -15.44 46.43 -6.53
N VAL A 324 -16.66 46.53 -6.04
CA VAL A 324 -17.09 45.87 -4.79
C VAL A 324 -16.85 44.37 -4.83
N GLU A 325 -17.03 43.76 -5.99
CA GLU A 325 -16.76 42.34 -6.20
C GLU A 325 -15.27 41.98 -6.02
N ALA A 326 -14.35 42.85 -6.49
CA ALA A 326 -12.91 42.64 -6.33
C ALA A 326 -12.50 42.77 -4.85
N ILE A 327 -13.12 43.69 -4.10
CA ILE A 327 -12.90 43.84 -2.66
C ILE A 327 -13.40 42.60 -1.92
N ASN A 328 -14.60 42.12 -2.28
CA ASN A 328 -15.19 40.92 -1.68
C ASN A 328 -14.33 39.69 -1.89
N MET A 329 -13.82 39.50 -3.11
CA MET A 329 -12.92 38.39 -3.44
C MET A 329 -11.57 38.52 -2.71
N ALA A 330 -10.95 39.71 -2.69
CA ALA A 330 -9.70 39.92 -1.97
C ALA A 330 -9.86 39.66 -0.47
N ALA A 331 -10.97 40.14 0.15
CA ALA A 331 -11.27 39.87 1.55
C ALA A 331 -11.42 38.36 1.81
N GLU A 332 -12.12 37.62 0.95
CA GLU A 332 -12.26 36.15 1.02
C GLU A 332 -10.92 35.43 0.98
N LEU A 333 -10.05 35.79 0.05
CA LEU A 333 -8.72 35.20 -0.10
C LEU A 333 -7.85 35.45 1.14
N TYR A 334 -7.89 36.66 1.70
CA TYR A 334 -7.15 36.97 2.93
C TYR A 334 -7.71 36.23 4.15
N ILE A 335 -9.03 36.11 4.26
CA ILE A 335 -9.69 35.33 5.33
C ILE A 335 -9.31 33.87 5.22
N SER A 336 -9.38 33.28 4.04
CA SER A 336 -8.97 31.87 3.78
C SER A 336 -7.49 31.62 4.13
N ASN A 337 -6.61 32.62 3.93
CA ASN A 337 -5.19 32.55 4.31
C ASN A 337 -4.92 33.03 5.75
N LYS A 338 -5.97 33.25 6.55
CA LYS A 338 -5.88 33.69 7.96
C LYS A 338 -5.13 35.03 8.15
N GLN A 339 -5.11 35.88 7.13
CA GLN A 339 -4.50 37.22 7.17
C GLN A 339 -5.57 38.31 7.45
N TYR A 340 -6.28 38.21 8.58
CA TYR A 340 -7.42 39.04 8.93
C TYR A 340 -7.08 40.53 9.02
N SER A 341 -5.84 40.89 9.44
CA SER A 341 -5.39 42.28 9.49
C SER A 341 -5.30 42.93 8.12
N LYS A 342 -4.80 42.20 7.10
CA LYS A 342 -4.74 42.69 5.73
C LYS A 342 -6.12 42.77 5.09
N ALA A 343 -6.98 41.78 5.35
CA ALA A 343 -8.36 41.82 4.90
C ALA A 343 -9.09 43.08 5.43
N LEU A 344 -8.91 43.37 6.72
CA LEU A 344 -9.47 44.58 7.33
C LEU A 344 -8.89 45.84 6.69
N GLU A 345 -7.58 45.93 6.46
CA GLU A 345 -6.93 47.09 5.83
C GLU A 345 -7.48 47.36 4.42
N VAL A 346 -7.68 46.34 3.61
CA VAL A 346 -8.27 46.47 2.27
C VAL A 346 -9.71 46.96 2.33
N MET A 347 -10.53 46.41 3.23
CA MET A 347 -11.92 46.86 3.41
C MET A 347 -11.99 48.31 3.92
N LEU A 348 -11.13 48.68 4.87
CA LEU A 348 -11.08 50.08 5.37
C LEU A 348 -10.67 51.06 4.26
N LYS A 349 -9.71 50.68 3.39
CA LYS A 349 -9.16 51.54 2.34
C LYS A 349 -10.14 51.78 1.19
N PHE A 350 -10.90 50.77 0.77
CA PHE A 350 -11.71 50.85 -0.44
C PHE A 350 -13.24 50.96 -0.21
N CYS A 351 -13.74 50.68 1.02
CA CYS A 351 -15.17 50.71 1.35
C CYS A 351 -15.57 51.94 2.19
N GLU A 352 -14.70 52.95 2.34
CA GLU A 352 -14.97 54.17 3.13
C GLU A 352 -15.37 53.89 4.60
N ILE A 353 -14.83 52.81 5.16
CA ILE A 353 -15.07 52.43 6.56
C ILE A 353 -14.03 53.13 7.44
N SER A 354 -14.46 53.86 8.48
CA SER A 354 -13.54 54.46 9.44
C SER A 354 -13.56 53.73 10.78
N LEU A 355 -12.40 53.30 11.22
CA LEU A 355 -12.17 52.64 12.53
C LEU A 355 -11.29 53.53 13.39
N GLU A 356 -11.91 54.27 14.35
CA GLU A 356 -11.16 55.10 15.31
C GLU A 356 -10.90 54.32 16.60
N ILE A 357 -9.62 54.16 16.95
CA ILE A 357 -9.18 53.55 18.20
C ILE A 357 -8.90 54.65 19.21
N LYS A 358 -9.84 54.89 20.11
CA LYS A 358 -9.65 55.86 21.21
C LYS A 358 -9.05 55.13 22.42
N THR A 359 -7.75 55.31 22.65
CA THR A 359 -7.11 54.92 23.89
C THR A 359 -7.39 55.98 24.96
N SER A 360 -8.31 55.75 25.88
CA SER A 360 -8.49 56.62 27.06
C SER A 360 -7.27 56.41 27.99
N LYS A 361 -6.35 57.38 27.95
CA LYS A 361 -5.31 57.50 29.01
C LYS A 361 -6.05 57.96 30.28
N LYS A 362 -6.37 57.05 31.17
CA LYS A 362 -6.53 57.38 32.58
C LYS A 362 -5.14 57.33 33.19
N GLU A 363 -4.66 58.50 33.65
CA GLU A 363 -3.56 58.62 34.57
C GLU A 363 -3.92 57.82 35.82
N ASP A 364 -2.97 57.01 36.29
CA ASP A 364 -2.99 56.16 37.50
C ASP A 364 -3.71 54.79 37.33
N ASN A 365 -2.93 53.84 36.89
CA ASN A 365 -2.78 52.42 37.20
C ASN A 365 -2.46 51.63 35.95
N GLU A 366 -1.26 51.04 35.97
CA GLU A 366 -0.84 50.02 34.99
C GLU A 366 -1.72 48.77 35.21
N ASP A 367 -2.75 48.61 34.42
CA ASP A 367 -3.29 47.40 33.82
C ASP A 367 -4.69 47.72 33.21
N ASP A 368 -4.95 47.24 32.01
CA ASP A 368 -6.22 47.30 31.24
C ASP A 368 -6.77 48.69 30.91
N GLY A 369 -6.15 49.42 30.03
CA GLY A 369 -6.76 50.48 29.26
C GLY A 369 -7.78 49.91 28.30
N GLU A 370 -9.08 49.94 28.65
CA GLU A 370 -10.19 49.63 27.71
C GLU A 370 -10.06 50.44 26.42
N LYS A 371 -9.68 49.79 25.35
CA LYS A 371 -9.69 50.38 23.99
C LYS A 371 -11.12 50.53 23.52
N MET A 372 -11.62 51.77 23.44
CA MET A 372 -12.91 52.06 22.82
C MET A 372 -12.71 52.11 21.30
N TYR A 373 -13.41 51.23 20.59
CA TYR A 373 -13.46 51.20 19.14
C TYR A 373 -14.76 51.89 18.67
N ASN A 374 -14.66 52.93 17.83
CA ASN A 374 -15.77 53.55 17.14
C ASN A 374 -15.69 53.16 15.67
N LEU A 375 -16.70 52.43 15.17
CA LEU A 375 -16.81 51.98 13.79
C LEU A 375 -17.91 52.74 13.11
N GLU A 376 -17.58 53.52 12.08
CA GLU A 376 -18.54 54.20 11.23
C GLU A 376 -18.54 53.54 9.85
N MET A 377 -19.71 53.12 9.38
CA MET A 377 -19.92 52.43 8.12
C MET A 377 -20.94 53.10 7.25
N PRO A 378 -20.81 53.14 5.93
CA PRO A 378 -21.86 53.54 5.01
C PRO A 378 -23.11 52.64 5.12
N GLU A 379 -24.32 53.22 5.05
CA GLU A 379 -25.58 52.45 5.08
C GLU A 379 -25.76 51.53 3.86
N ASP A 380 -25.18 51.88 2.71
CA ASP A 380 -25.26 51.14 1.42
C ASP A 380 -24.24 50.03 1.27
N LEU A 381 -23.46 49.65 2.32
CA LEU A 381 -22.45 48.61 2.24
C LEU A 381 -23.09 47.22 2.04
N PRO A 382 -22.70 46.42 1.04
CA PRO A 382 -23.22 45.07 0.83
C PRO A 382 -23.06 44.20 2.07
N ILE A 383 -24.06 43.36 2.33
CA ILE A 383 -24.11 42.48 3.51
C ILE A 383 -22.92 41.53 3.54
N ASP A 384 -22.49 40.97 2.41
CA ASP A 384 -21.34 40.07 2.32
C ASP A 384 -20.07 40.73 2.87
N ILE A 385 -19.82 41.98 2.55
CA ILE A 385 -18.66 42.72 3.05
C ILE A 385 -18.83 43.02 4.55
N ARG A 386 -20.05 43.33 5.01
CA ARG A 386 -20.30 43.51 6.45
C ARG A 386 -20.00 42.26 7.25
N VAL A 387 -20.42 41.09 6.73
CA VAL A 387 -20.15 39.82 7.40
C VAL A 387 -18.64 39.48 7.39
N LYS A 388 -17.93 39.68 6.28
CA LYS A 388 -16.48 39.52 6.23
C LYS A 388 -15.74 40.48 7.15
N LEU A 389 -16.24 41.70 7.28
CA LEU A 389 -15.73 42.63 8.28
C LEU A 389 -15.95 42.12 9.71
N MET A 390 -17.17 41.59 10.01
CA MET A 390 -17.43 40.95 11.31
C MET A 390 -16.48 39.79 11.56
N VAL A 391 -16.27 38.90 10.60
CA VAL A 391 -15.34 37.76 10.70
C VAL A 391 -13.92 38.25 11.03
N CYS A 392 -13.43 39.29 10.32
CA CYS A 392 -12.12 39.86 10.60
C CYS A 392 -12.02 40.45 12.01
N LEU A 393 -13.06 41.23 12.45
CA LEU A 393 -13.10 41.82 13.79
C LEU A 393 -13.16 40.76 14.88
N ILE A 394 -13.89 39.68 14.67
CA ILE A 394 -13.97 38.54 15.59
C ILE A 394 -12.56 37.92 15.76
N HIS A 395 -11.86 37.59 14.67
CA HIS A 395 -10.52 37.00 14.74
C HIS A 395 -9.48 37.97 15.32
N LEU A 396 -9.65 39.27 15.18
CA LEU A 396 -8.81 40.29 15.80
C LEU A 396 -9.22 40.60 17.26
N GLN A 397 -10.18 39.87 17.82
CA GLN A 397 -10.71 40.01 19.19
C GLN A 397 -11.28 41.40 19.50
N MET A 398 -11.79 42.11 18.49
CA MET A 398 -12.44 43.39 18.62
C MET A 398 -13.97 43.22 18.77
N LEU A 399 -14.44 42.71 19.92
CA LEU A 399 -15.85 42.29 20.10
C LEU A 399 -16.83 43.45 20.33
N LYS A 400 -16.39 44.62 20.86
CA LYS A 400 -17.28 45.72 21.22
C LYS A 400 -18.07 46.35 20.06
N PRO A 401 -17.51 46.54 18.83
CA PRO A 401 -18.28 47.08 17.70
C PRO A 401 -19.24 46.07 17.04
N LEU A 402 -19.16 44.77 17.45
CA LEU A 402 -19.91 43.70 16.82
C LEU A 402 -21.38 43.63 17.26
N ASP A 403 -21.73 44.09 18.46
CA ASP A 403 -23.09 43.93 19.02
C ASP A 403 -24.17 44.53 18.12
N THR A 404 -23.93 45.72 17.54
CA THR A 404 -24.88 46.39 16.62
C THR A 404 -24.96 45.67 15.27
N MET A 405 -23.85 45.10 14.78
CA MET A 405 -23.80 44.38 13.50
C MET A 405 -24.46 43.01 13.65
N LEU A 406 -24.27 42.33 14.78
CA LEU A 406 -24.90 41.06 15.11
C LEU A 406 -26.42 41.22 15.24
N THR A 407 -26.91 42.25 15.91
CA THR A 407 -28.36 42.52 15.99
C THR A 407 -28.95 42.76 14.62
N SER A 408 -28.27 43.51 13.74
CA SER A 408 -28.70 43.74 12.35
C SER A 408 -28.70 42.43 11.53
N LEU A 409 -27.74 41.53 11.73
CA LEU A 409 -27.72 40.24 11.08
C LEU A 409 -28.87 39.35 11.58
N MET A 410 -29.15 39.34 12.90
CA MET A 410 -30.19 38.49 13.49
C MET A 410 -31.62 38.97 13.16
N GLU A 411 -31.81 40.19 12.72
CA GLU A 411 -33.10 40.71 12.22
C GLU A 411 -33.46 40.18 10.82
N MET A 412 -32.47 39.63 10.10
CA MET A 412 -32.67 39.10 8.76
C MET A 412 -33.17 37.65 8.81
N SER A 413 -33.81 37.20 7.73
CA SER A 413 -34.33 35.85 7.63
C SER A 413 -33.16 34.82 7.53
N PRO A 414 -33.07 33.85 8.44
CA PRO A 414 -32.05 32.78 8.37
C PRO A 414 -32.20 31.90 7.11
N GLU A 415 -33.39 31.90 6.49
CA GLU A 415 -33.66 31.10 5.27
C GLU A 415 -32.99 31.68 4.01
N GLU A 416 -32.81 32.99 3.96
CA GLU A 416 -32.23 33.70 2.82
C GLU A 416 -30.71 33.89 2.99
N MET A 417 -30.26 34.18 4.22
CA MET A 417 -28.87 34.58 4.53
C MET A 417 -28.12 33.58 5.43
N GLY A 418 -28.56 32.34 5.46
CA GLY A 418 -28.01 31.33 6.39
C GLY A 418 -26.52 31.02 6.20
N ASP A 419 -25.98 31.17 4.99
CA ASP A 419 -24.52 30.98 4.75
C ASP A 419 -23.71 32.01 5.54
N LEU A 420 -24.21 33.28 5.58
CA LEU A 420 -23.56 34.36 6.31
C LEU A 420 -23.64 34.18 7.85
N TYR A 421 -24.75 33.59 8.34
CA TYR A 421 -24.87 33.20 9.75
C TYR A 421 -23.85 32.12 10.10
N LEU A 422 -23.64 31.19 9.19
CA LEU A 422 -22.67 30.07 9.38
C LEU A 422 -21.24 30.61 9.46
N ASP A 423 -20.87 31.52 8.54
CA ASP A 423 -19.50 32.09 8.50
C ASP A 423 -19.17 32.82 9.82
N VAL A 424 -20.13 33.63 10.34
CA VAL A 424 -19.95 34.34 11.62
C VAL A 424 -19.91 33.36 12.80
N ALA A 425 -20.76 32.33 12.77
CA ALA A 425 -20.77 31.33 13.82
C ALA A 425 -19.48 30.52 13.83
N GLU A 426 -18.93 30.13 12.67
CA GLU A 426 -17.64 29.45 12.57
C GLU A 426 -16.49 30.32 13.07
N ALA A 427 -16.49 31.62 12.77
CA ALA A 427 -15.50 32.54 13.29
C ALA A 427 -15.53 32.60 14.84
N PHE A 428 -16.71 32.61 15.45
CA PHE A 428 -16.84 32.58 16.91
C PHE A 428 -16.40 31.24 17.50
N LEU A 429 -16.66 30.11 16.81
CA LEU A 429 -16.20 28.78 17.22
C LEU A 429 -14.67 28.66 17.19
N GLU A 430 -14.01 29.23 16.17
CA GLU A 430 -12.53 29.20 16.06
C GLU A 430 -11.85 30.01 17.20
N ILE A 431 -12.47 31.07 17.68
CA ILE A 431 -11.91 31.86 18.81
C ILE A 431 -12.29 31.26 20.16
N GLY A 432 -13.31 30.41 20.20
CA GLY A 432 -13.80 29.79 21.45
C GLY A 432 -14.91 30.59 22.16
N GLU A 433 -15.51 31.55 21.51
CA GLU A 433 -16.67 32.33 22.03
C GLU A 433 -18.00 31.60 21.73
N TYR A 434 -18.16 30.44 22.32
CA TYR A 434 -19.29 29.53 22.09
C TYR A 434 -20.66 30.12 22.48
N ASN A 435 -20.69 31.01 23.45
CA ASN A 435 -21.93 31.67 23.92
C ASN A 435 -22.56 32.57 22.85
N LEU A 436 -21.72 33.19 22.01
CA LEU A 436 -22.17 34.07 20.92
C LEU A 436 -22.50 33.28 19.65
N ALA A 437 -21.84 32.14 19.44
CA ALA A 437 -22.12 31.24 18.31
C ALA A 437 -23.46 30.50 18.47
N LEU A 438 -23.82 30.08 19.69
CA LEU A 438 -25.00 29.25 19.95
C LEU A 438 -26.34 29.81 19.45
N PRO A 439 -26.69 31.11 19.65
CA PRO A 439 -27.93 31.69 19.14
C PRO A 439 -28.01 31.68 17.61
N LEU A 440 -26.87 31.93 16.92
CA LEU A 440 -26.79 31.94 15.46
C LEU A 440 -27.03 30.53 14.90
N LEU A 441 -26.34 29.55 15.45
CA LEU A 441 -26.51 28.14 15.08
C LEU A 441 -27.89 27.59 15.43
N GLY A 442 -28.46 28.03 16.55
CA GLY A 442 -29.82 27.66 16.97
C GLY A 442 -30.89 28.17 15.99
N SER A 443 -30.74 29.37 15.46
CA SER A 443 -31.64 29.89 14.42
C SER A 443 -31.53 29.16 13.09
N LEU A 444 -30.28 28.75 12.69
CA LEU A 444 -30.05 27.98 11.49
C LEU A 444 -30.62 26.56 11.57
N VAL A 445 -30.49 25.90 12.72
CA VAL A 445 -31.04 24.55 12.94
C VAL A 445 -32.59 24.55 12.84
N CYS A 446 -33.24 25.65 13.19
CA CYS A 446 -34.70 25.81 13.07
C CYS A 446 -35.16 26.12 11.64
N SER A 447 -34.26 26.50 10.72
CA SER A 447 -34.60 26.81 9.33
C SER A 447 -34.76 25.52 8.50
N GLU A 448 -35.77 25.42 7.65
CA GLU A 448 -35.98 24.25 6.79
C GLU A 448 -34.88 24.13 5.72
N ARG A 449 -34.35 25.22 5.20
CA ARG A 449 -33.35 25.26 4.13
C ARG A 449 -31.95 24.88 4.64
N TYR A 450 -31.60 25.29 5.85
CA TYR A 450 -30.29 25.12 6.45
C TYR A 450 -30.25 23.97 7.47
N ASN A 451 -31.25 23.10 7.48
CA ASN A 451 -31.25 21.87 8.27
C ASN A 451 -30.27 20.85 7.64
N LEU A 452 -28.97 21.17 7.66
CA LEU A 452 -27.89 20.43 7.05
C LEU A 452 -27.02 19.74 8.11
N PRO A 453 -26.39 18.60 7.79
CA PRO A 453 -25.51 17.90 8.72
C PRO A 453 -24.38 18.78 9.26
N VAL A 454 -23.84 19.70 8.43
CA VAL A 454 -22.75 20.59 8.82
C VAL A 454 -23.19 21.58 9.92
N VAL A 455 -24.39 22.16 9.80
CA VAL A 455 -24.93 23.08 10.79
C VAL A 455 -25.17 22.38 12.12
N TRP A 456 -25.77 21.19 12.08
CA TRP A 456 -25.95 20.36 13.26
C TRP A 456 -24.64 19.96 13.92
N LEU A 457 -23.60 19.69 13.11
CA LEU A 457 -22.25 19.35 13.60
C LEU A 457 -21.67 20.53 14.40
N ARG A 458 -21.69 21.74 13.83
CA ARG A 458 -21.22 22.97 14.49
C ARG A 458 -22.00 23.28 15.76
N HIS A 459 -23.32 23.10 15.71
CA HIS A 459 -24.18 23.25 16.87
C HIS A 459 -23.83 22.25 17.98
N ALA A 460 -23.58 20.99 17.62
CA ALA A 460 -23.18 19.96 18.57
C ALA A 460 -21.79 20.23 19.18
N GLU A 461 -20.83 20.72 18.38
CA GLU A 461 -19.50 21.12 18.85
C GLU A 461 -19.56 22.27 19.84
N CYS A 462 -20.41 23.26 19.57
CA CYS A 462 -20.65 24.39 20.45
C CYS A 462 -21.24 23.94 21.80
N LEU A 463 -22.28 23.11 21.78
CA LEU A 463 -22.90 22.57 23.00
C LEU A 463 -21.95 21.69 23.81
N LYS A 464 -21.13 20.91 23.15
CA LYS A 464 -20.08 20.08 23.78
C LYS A 464 -19.05 20.93 24.51
N ALA A 465 -18.62 22.04 23.90
CA ALA A 465 -17.66 22.97 24.50
C ALA A 465 -18.26 23.71 25.71
N LEU A 466 -19.55 24.06 25.67
CA LEU A 466 -20.28 24.68 26.78
C LEU A 466 -20.64 23.69 27.91
N GLY A 467 -20.35 22.39 27.73
CA GLY A 467 -20.61 21.36 28.74
C GLY A 467 -22.05 20.82 28.74
N HIS A 468 -22.89 21.17 27.76
CA HIS A 468 -24.26 20.67 27.63
C HIS A 468 -24.26 19.28 26.97
N MET A 469 -23.72 18.27 27.66
CA MET A 469 -23.41 16.93 27.07
C MET A 469 -24.64 16.17 26.55
N GLU A 470 -25.79 16.29 27.18
CA GLU A 470 -27.03 15.60 26.77
C GLU A 470 -27.57 16.16 25.45
N VAL A 471 -27.69 17.48 25.36
CA VAL A 471 -28.20 18.16 24.16
C VAL A 471 -27.18 18.03 23.00
N ALA A 472 -25.88 18.08 23.31
CA ALA A 472 -24.83 17.81 22.33
C ALA A 472 -24.94 16.39 21.74
N ALA A 473 -25.23 15.40 22.58
CA ALA A 473 -25.42 14.01 22.11
C ALA A 473 -26.68 13.90 21.22
N GLU A 474 -27.75 14.60 21.49
CA GLU A 474 -28.94 14.66 20.64
C GLU A 474 -28.62 15.32 19.28
N SER A 475 -27.87 16.42 19.29
CA SER A 475 -27.45 17.11 18.06
C SER A 475 -26.52 16.24 17.20
N TYR A 476 -25.53 15.54 17.81
CA TYR A 476 -24.71 14.58 17.09
C TYR A 476 -25.51 13.38 16.57
N SER A 477 -26.56 12.94 17.30
CA SER A 477 -27.46 11.89 16.82
C SER A 477 -28.17 12.30 15.53
N LYS A 478 -28.61 13.57 15.45
CA LYS A 478 -29.20 14.14 14.24
C LYS A 478 -28.19 14.19 13.08
N VAL A 479 -26.93 14.56 13.35
CA VAL A 479 -25.86 14.51 12.32
C VAL A 479 -25.71 13.11 11.77
N VAL A 480 -25.67 12.10 12.64
CA VAL A 480 -25.50 10.68 12.23
C VAL A 480 -26.73 10.18 11.47
N GLU A 481 -27.96 10.60 11.84
CA GLU A 481 -29.19 10.26 11.11
C GLU A 481 -29.18 10.83 9.68
N MET A 482 -28.71 12.07 9.48
CA MET A 482 -28.67 12.74 8.19
C MET A 482 -27.44 12.35 7.35
N ALA A 483 -26.31 12.14 7.99
CA ALA A 483 -25.04 11.77 7.36
C ALA A 483 -24.42 10.54 8.06
N PRO A 484 -24.90 9.33 7.76
CA PRO A 484 -24.45 8.10 8.44
C PRO A 484 -22.96 7.79 8.26
N LEU A 485 -22.34 8.32 7.19
CA LEU A 485 -20.93 8.10 6.86
C LEU A 485 -19.97 9.11 7.51
N HIS A 486 -20.48 10.04 8.34
CA HIS A 486 -19.62 11.04 8.97
C HIS A 486 -18.90 10.49 10.20
N LEU A 487 -17.64 10.12 10.03
CA LEU A 487 -16.81 9.44 11.03
C LEU A 487 -16.68 10.23 12.34
N ASP A 488 -16.30 11.53 12.26
CA ASP A 488 -16.00 12.33 13.46
C ASP A 488 -17.24 12.57 14.32
N ALA A 489 -18.41 12.71 13.70
CA ALA A 489 -19.67 12.81 14.41
C ALA A 489 -20.00 11.52 15.17
N ARG A 490 -19.80 10.34 14.57
CA ARG A 490 -20.00 9.04 15.20
C ARG A 490 -19.07 8.81 16.40
N ILE A 491 -17.78 9.13 16.22
CA ILE A 491 -16.79 9.04 17.30
C ILE A 491 -17.13 9.98 18.44
N SER A 492 -17.50 11.23 18.13
CA SER A 492 -17.89 12.23 19.14
C SER A 492 -19.18 11.80 19.87
N LEU A 493 -20.17 11.29 19.15
CA LEU A 493 -21.39 10.76 19.72
C LEU A 493 -21.10 9.60 20.67
N SER A 494 -20.27 8.63 20.25
CA SER A 494 -19.88 7.48 21.06
C SER A 494 -19.17 7.92 22.35
N THR A 495 -18.23 8.87 22.26
CA THR A 495 -17.49 9.37 23.43
C THR A 495 -18.42 10.10 24.42
N LEU A 496 -19.37 10.90 23.93
CA LEU A 496 -20.37 11.56 24.76
C LEU A 496 -21.32 10.57 25.42
N GLN A 497 -21.83 9.58 24.68
CA GLN A 497 -22.68 8.52 25.23
C GLN A 497 -21.96 7.68 26.29
N GLN A 498 -20.66 7.46 26.12
CA GLN A 498 -19.81 6.80 27.12
C GLN A 498 -19.69 7.65 28.39
N GLN A 499 -19.44 8.95 28.26
CA GLN A 499 -19.39 9.89 29.40
C GLN A 499 -20.71 9.98 30.16
N LEU A 500 -21.84 9.88 29.45
CA LEU A 500 -23.17 9.83 30.01
C LEU A 500 -23.55 8.46 30.63
N GLY A 501 -22.63 7.48 30.59
CA GLY A 501 -22.82 6.13 31.11
C GLY A 501 -23.74 5.25 30.26
N ARG A 502 -24.10 5.65 29.05
CA ARG A 502 -24.98 4.90 28.12
C ARG A 502 -24.16 4.01 27.19
N ALA A 503 -23.58 2.95 27.73
CA ALA A 503 -22.60 2.10 27.05
C ALA A 503 -23.14 1.40 25.77
N GLU A 504 -24.43 1.04 25.73
CA GLU A 504 -25.04 0.40 24.56
C GLU A 504 -25.20 1.38 23.39
N LYS A 505 -25.70 2.59 23.66
CA LYS A 505 -25.82 3.62 22.64
C LYS A 505 -24.46 4.10 22.08
N ALA A 506 -23.42 4.05 22.92
CA ALA A 506 -22.05 4.35 22.48
C ALA A 506 -21.53 3.31 21.47
N LEU A 507 -21.89 2.04 21.63
CA LEU A 507 -21.54 0.98 20.67
C LEU A 507 -22.39 1.02 19.40
N GLU A 508 -23.67 1.36 19.52
CA GLU A 508 -24.59 1.56 18.39
C GLU A 508 -24.09 2.69 17.46
N ALA A 509 -23.59 3.79 18.03
CA ALA A 509 -22.99 4.88 17.25
C ALA A 509 -21.75 4.43 16.45
N LEU A 510 -21.04 3.37 16.87
CA LEU A 510 -19.86 2.81 16.23
C LEU A 510 -20.17 1.53 15.40
N GLU A 511 -21.40 1.34 14.94
CA GLU A 511 -21.69 0.25 14.00
C GLU A 511 -20.95 0.44 12.66
N PRO A 512 -20.60 -0.65 11.95
CA PRO A 512 -19.93 -0.57 10.65
C PRO A 512 -20.68 0.34 9.69
N MET A 513 -19.91 1.16 8.94
CA MET A 513 -20.47 2.17 8.02
C MET A 513 -20.59 1.66 6.59
N TYR A 514 -19.70 0.77 6.18
CA TYR A 514 -19.56 0.34 4.81
C TYR A 514 -19.73 -1.15 4.64
N ASP A 515 -20.30 -1.55 3.50
CA ASP A 515 -20.36 -2.96 3.11
C ASP A 515 -18.97 -3.50 2.73
N PRO A 516 -18.71 -4.81 2.94
CA PRO A 516 -17.43 -5.43 2.60
C PRO A 516 -17.00 -5.26 1.13
N GLU A 517 -17.97 -5.08 0.21
CA GLU A 517 -17.68 -4.88 -1.23
C GLU A 517 -17.15 -3.47 -1.51
N THR A 518 -17.72 -2.44 -0.88
CA THR A 518 -17.25 -1.05 -0.99
C THR A 518 -15.88 -0.85 -0.37
N LEU A 519 -15.62 -1.51 0.78
CA LEU A 519 -14.29 -1.51 1.41
C LEU A 519 -13.20 -2.13 0.53
N ALA A 520 -13.59 -3.03 -0.38
CA ALA A 520 -12.67 -3.64 -1.32
C ALA A 520 -12.26 -2.70 -2.48
N GLN A 521 -13.06 -1.70 -2.80
CA GLN A 521 -12.88 -0.83 -3.96
C GLN A 521 -12.37 0.57 -3.60
N ASP A 522 -12.73 1.09 -2.42
CA ASP A 522 -12.40 2.45 -1.99
C ASP A 522 -11.44 2.46 -0.79
N SER A 523 -10.24 2.95 -1.04
CA SER A 523 -9.20 3.11 -0.01
C SER A 523 -9.58 4.13 1.07
N SER A 524 -10.33 5.19 0.71
CA SER A 524 -10.76 6.22 1.67
C SER A 524 -11.81 5.67 2.63
N ALA A 525 -12.80 4.94 2.11
CA ALA A 525 -13.80 4.23 2.90
C ALA A 525 -13.15 3.22 3.86
N ALA A 526 -12.16 2.45 3.39
CA ALA A 526 -11.42 1.50 4.22
C ALA A 526 -10.64 2.18 5.36
N GLN A 527 -10.07 3.36 5.13
CA GLN A 527 -9.38 4.12 6.17
C GLN A 527 -10.35 4.64 7.24
N GLN A 528 -11.50 5.14 6.83
CA GLN A 528 -12.54 5.63 7.75
C GLN A 528 -13.11 4.49 8.60
N GLU A 529 -13.44 3.36 7.98
CA GLU A 529 -13.92 2.17 8.67
C GLU A 529 -12.90 1.63 9.67
N LEU A 530 -11.61 1.59 9.30
CA LEU A 530 -10.55 1.17 10.19
C LEU A 530 -10.43 2.06 11.44
N LYS A 531 -10.55 3.38 11.30
CA LYS A 531 -10.57 4.31 12.43
C LYS A 531 -11.77 4.07 13.34
N LEU A 532 -12.94 3.84 12.77
CA LEU A 532 -14.16 3.53 13.53
C LEU A 532 -14.01 2.23 14.32
N LEU A 533 -13.52 1.16 13.68
CA LEU A 533 -13.30 -0.14 14.30
C LEU A 533 -12.24 -0.09 15.41
N LEU A 534 -11.19 0.75 15.27
CA LEU A 534 -10.22 0.99 16.33
C LEU A 534 -10.88 1.60 17.57
N HIS A 535 -11.71 2.62 17.40
CA HIS A 535 -12.46 3.21 18.52
C HIS A 535 -13.43 2.20 19.13
N ARG A 536 -14.15 1.44 18.31
CA ARG A 536 -15.04 0.36 18.78
C ARG A 536 -14.28 -0.69 19.60
N SER A 537 -13.11 -1.12 19.15
CA SER A 537 -12.29 -2.11 19.84
C SER A 537 -11.83 -1.61 21.21
N THR A 538 -11.41 -0.35 21.32
CA THR A 538 -11.01 0.25 22.61
C THR A 538 -12.17 0.33 23.58
N LEU A 539 -13.36 0.68 23.10
CA LEU A 539 -14.58 0.76 23.90
C LEU A 539 -15.02 -0.65 24.40
N LEU A 540 -15.06 -1.66 23.51
CA LEU A 540 -15.40 -3.03 23.85
C LEU A 540 -14.45 -3.63 24.89
N LYS A 541 -13.14 -3.34 24.75
CA LYS A 541 -12.14 -3.75 25.73
C LYS A 541 -12.37 -3.11 27.10
N SER A 542 -12.71 -1.82 27.16
CA SER A 542 -13.00 -1.11 28.40
C SER A 542 -14.26 -1.63 29.10
N GLN A 543 -15.23 -2.13 28.33
CA GLN A 543 -16.48 -2.74 28.84
C GLN A 543 -16.34 -4.22 29.22
N GLY A 544 -15.19 -4.85 28.93
CA GLY A 544 -14.97 -6.28 29.19
C GLY A 544 -15.73 -7.24 28.27
N LYS A 545 -16.29 -6.75 27.14
CA LYS A 545 -16.96 -7.58 26.12
C LYS A 545 -15.94 -8.23 25.18
N MET A 546 -15.22 -9.26 25.70
CA MET A 546 -14.07 -9.84 25.02
C MET A 546 -14.45 -10.59 23.72
N PHE A 547 -15.64 -11.16 23.59
CA PHE A 547 -16.09 -11.84 22.37
C PHE A 547 -16.25 -10.84 21.22
N ASP A 548 -17.01 -9.77 21.46
CA ASP A 548 -17.25 -8.72 20.45
C ASP A 548 -15.95 -7.97 20.13
N TYR A 549 -15.07 -7.81 21.13
CA TYR A 549 -13.73 -7.24 20.96
C TYR A 549 -12.91 -8.04 19.93
N VAL A 550 -12.83 -9.36 20.11
CA VAL A 550 -12.10 -10.25 19.21
C VAL A 550 -12.72 -10.26 17.81
N ASP A 551 -14.05 -10.29 17.70
CA ASP A 551 -14.73 -10.26 16.40
C ASP A 551 -14.45 -8.94 15.66
N THR A 552 -14.36 -7.81 16.39
CA THR A 552 -13.95 -6.52 15.82
C THR A 552 -12.49 -6.55 15.35
N LEU A 553 -11.58 -7.15 16.12
CA LEU A 553 -10.17 -7.32 15.70
C LEU A 553 -10.06 -8.20 14.46
N LEU A 554 -10.81 -9.30 14.40
CA LEU A 554 -10.84 -10.19 13.24
C LEU A 554 -11.38 -9.48 12.01
N THR A 555 -12.39 -8.61 12.17
CA THR A 555 -12.93 -7.80 11.06
C THR A 555 -11.84 -6.85 10.50
N MET A 556 -11.09 -6.16 11.39
CA MET A 556 -9.97 -5.32 10.96
C MET A 556 -8.88 -6.13 10.23
N LEU A 557 -8.51 -7.28 10.78
CA LEU A 557 -7.51 -8.17 10.16
C LEU A 557 -8.00 -8.79 8.86
N ALA A 558 -9.30 -9.06 8.72
CA ALA A 558 -9.88 -9.54 7.47
C ALA A 558 -9.73 -8.53 6.33
N MET A 559 -9.75 -7.23 6.63
CA MET A 559 -9.47 -6.19 5.63
C MET A 559 -8.05 -6.30 5.07
N LEU A 560 -7.05 -6.65 5.93
CA LEU A 560 -5.65 -6.83 5.50
C LEU A 560 -5.40 -8.22 4.90
N LEU A 561 -5.99 -9.26 5.48
CA LEU A 561 -5.66 -10.66 5.18
C LEU A 561 -6.70 -11.35 4.29
N LYS A 562 -7.68 -10.62 3.72
CA LYS A 562 -8.83 -11.20 2.99
C LYS A 562 -8.42 -12.21 1.93
N VAL A 563 -7.42 -11.89 1.12
CA VAL A 563 -6.90 -12.78 0.08
C VAL A 563 -6.19 -13.99 0.67
N ALA A 564 -5.35 -13.78 1.70
CA ALA A 564 -4.64 -14.86 2.39
C ALA A 564 -5.61 -15.82 3.09
N MET A 565 -6.67 -15.30 3.73
CA MET A 565 -7.71 -16.13 4.36
C MET A 565 -8.48 -16.97 3.34
N ASN A 566 -8.82 -16.44 2.19
CA ASN A 566 -9.48 -17.19 1.12
C ASN A 566 -8.59 -18.32 0.60
N ARG A 567 -7.30 -18.08 0.42
CA ARG A 567 -6.33 -19.10 0.02
C ARG A 567 -6.18 -20.20 1.07
N ALA A 568 -6.08 -19.83 2.35
CA ALA A 568 -6.03 -20.80 3.45
C ALA A 568 -7.27 -21.69 3.50
N GLN A 569 -8.47 -21.15 3.31
CA GLN A 569 -9.72 -21.92 3.22
C GLN A 569 -9.74 -22.86 2.02
N VAL A 570 -9.29 -22.42 0.85
CA VAL A 570 -9.19 -23.26 -0.36
C VAL A 570 -8.21 -24.42 -0.15
N CYS A 571 -7.06 -24.19 0.48
CA CYS A 571 -6.12 -25.24 0.83
C CYS A 571 -6.72 -26.26 1.80
N LEU A 572 -7.49 -25.84 2.79
CA LEU A 572 -8.20 -26.73 3.72
C LEU A 572 -9.30 -27.55 3.02
N ILE A 573 -10.06 -26.96 2.11
CA ILE A 573 -11.12 -27.65 1.35
C ILE A 573 -10.52 -28.67 0.38
N SER A 574 -9.43 -28.33 -0.32
CA SER A 574 -8.74 -29.26 -1.22
C SER A 574 -8.10 -30.41 -0.47
N SER A 575 -7.58 -30.17 0.74
CA SER A 575 -7.04 -31.22 1.62
C SER A 575 -8.10 -32.19 2.12
N SER A 576 -9.35 -31.72 2.31
CA SER A 576 -10.45 -32.59 2.77
C SER A 576 -11.06 -33.46 1.66
N ARG A 577 -10.92 -33.08 0.37
CA ARG A 577 -11.45 -33.82 -0.77
C ARG A 577 -10.53 -34.91 -1.31
N SER A 578 -9.23 -34.83 -1.07
CA SER A 578 -8.27 -35.86 -1.43
C SER A 578 -7.90 -36.66 -0.18
N GLY A 579 -8.69 -37.66 0.15
CA GLY A 579 -8.33 -38.70 1.13
C GLY A 579 -6.98 -39.29 0.70
N GLU A 580 -5.93 -39.07 1.48
CA GLU A 580 -4.55 -39.49 1.26
C GLU A 580 -3.77 -38.68 0.21
N ARG A 581 -3.41 -37.44 0.49
CA ARG A 581 -2.14 -36.89 -0.04
C ARG A 581 -1.57 -35.82 0.88
N HIS A 582 -0.35 -36.08 1.24
CA HIS A 582 0.65 -35.32 1.94
C HIS A 582 0.47 -33.79 1.80
N ILE A 583 0.16 -33.11 2.91
CA ILE A 583 0.37 -31.67 3.02
C ILE A 583 1.89 -31.49 3.07
N TYR A 584 2.50 -31.40 1.91
CA TYR A 584 3.73 -30.65 1.80
C TYR A 584 3.30 -29.20 1.82
N LEU A 585 3.89 -28.35 2.67
CA LEU A 585 4.07 -26.94 2.38
C LEU A 585 4.89 -26.89 1.10
N ILE A 586 4.21 -27.04 -0.02
CA ILE A 586 4.80 -26.81 -1.33
C ILE A 586 4.98 -25.31 -1.34
N LYS A 587 6.25 -24.87 -1.27
CA LYS A 587 6.64 -23.62 -1.91
C LYS A 587 6.12 -23.74 -3.34
N VAL A 588 4.96 -23.17 -3.61
CA VAL A 588 4.53 -22.93 -4.98
C VAL A 588 5.52 -21.90 -5.49
N PRO A 589 6.33 -22.23 -6.51
CA PRO A 589 7.23 -21.26 -7.10
C PRO A 589 6.36 -20.09 -7.57
N ARG A 590 6.78 -18.88 -7.26
CA ARG A 590 6.14 -17.60 -7.64
C ARG A 590 5.90 -17.47 -9.16
N ASP A 591 6.49 -18.32 -9.97
CA ASP A 591 6.56 -18.24 -11.44
C ASP A 591 5.34 -18.82 -12.19
N LYS A 592 4.27 -19.24 -11.48
CA LYS A 592 3.04 -19.80 -12.10
C LYS A 592 1.75 -19.17 -11.60
N ILE A 593 1.80 -17.95 -11.13
CA ILE A 593 0.61 -17.19 -10.72
C ILE A 593 0.33 -16.21 -11.86
N SER A 594 -0.68 -16.54 -12.67
CA SER A 594 -1.14 -15.74 -13.82
C SER A 594 -1.87 -14.46 -13.38
N ASP A 595 -1.91 -13.51 -14.25
CA ASP A 595 -2.40 -12.13 -14.31
C ASP A 595 -3.58 -11.67 -13.42
N ILE A 596 -4.31 -12.58 -12.77
CA ILE A 596 -5.37 -12.27 -11.79
C ILE A 596 -4.76 -11.82 -10.45
N ASP A 597 -3.54 -12.22 -10.15
CA ASP A 597 -2.87 -11.91 -8.88
C ASP A 597 -2.29 -10.48 -8.79
N ASP A 598 -2.05 -9.81 -9.92
CA ASP A 598 -1.46 -8.46 -9.92
C ASP A 598 -2.48 -7.40 -9.45
N GLN A 599 -3.76 -7.55 -9.76
CA GLN A 599 -4.82 -6.66 -9.27
C GLN A 599 -5.10 -6.90 -7.77
N GLU A 600 -5.09 -8.14 -7.32
CA GLU A 600 -5.24 -8.49 -5.91
C GLU A 600 -4.00 -8.08 -5.07
N ALA A 601 -2.80 -8.19 -5.62
CA ALA A 601 -1.56 -7.71 -4.98
C ALA A 601 -1.53 -6.17 -4.89
N ALA A 602 -2.03 -5.46 -5.90
CA ALA A 602 -2.17 -4.01 -5.87
C ALA A 602 -3.18 -3.55 -4.79
N TYR A 603 -4.28 -4.29 -4.62
CA TYR A 603 -5.27 -4.02 -3.58
C TYR A 603 -4.71 -4.20 -2.15
N LEU A 604 -3.96 -5.27 -1.91
CA LEU A 604 -3.28 -5.51 -0.62
C LEU A 604 -2.25 -4.42 -0.30
N ASP A 605 -1.59 -3.89 -1.33
CA ASP A 605 -0.62 -2.79 -1.17
C ASP A 605 -1.31 -1.46 -0.81
N VAL A 606 -2.55 -1.25 -1.25
CA VAL A 606 -3.35 -0.06 -0.94
C VAL A 606 -3.75 -0.04 0.55
N ILE A 607 -4.24 -1.14 1.10
CA ILE A 607 -4.61 -1.21 2.52
C ILE A 607 -3.38 -1.19 3.43
N GLY A 608 -2.28 -1.85 3.04
CA GLY A 608 -1.02 -1.82 3.78
C GLY A 608 -0.33 -0.45 3.78
N LYS A 609 -0.69 0.45 2.87
CA LYS A 609 -0.25 1.85 2.78
C LYS A 609 -1.18 2.84 3.48
N THR A 610 -2.25 2.37 4.14
CA THR A 610 -3.11 3.27 4.90
C THR A 610 -2.28 3.92 6.04
N ASN A 611 -2.31 5.25 6.12
CA ASN A 611 -1.58 6.01 7.15
C ASN A 611 -2.16 5.86 8.58
N VAL A 612 -3.18 5.02 8.76
CA VAL A 612 -3.88 4.84 10.03
C VAL A 612 -3.12 3.91 10.97
N LEU A 613 -2.57 2.82 10.45
CA LEU A 613 -1.80 1.83 11.21
C LEU A 613 -0.47 1.57 10.52
N THR A 614 0.60 1.58 11.31
CA THR A 614 1.93 1.19 10.84
C THR A 614 2.03 -0.34 10.66
N LYS A 615 3.05 -0.82 9.94
CA LYS A 615 3.30 -2.28 9.79
C LYS A 615 3.47 -2.98 11.15
N ASP A 616 4.04 -2.28 12.12
CA ASP A 616 4.24 -2.83 13.47
C ASP A 616 2.95 -2.80 14.30
N ASP A 617 2.06 -1.83 14.08
CA ASP A 617 0.72 -1.82 14.70
C ASP A 617 -0.12 -2.99 14.20
N TRP A 618 -0.09 -3.27 12.88
CA TRP A 618 -0.74 -4.45 12.30
C TRP A 618 -0.18 -5.74 12.89
N TRP A 619 1.12 -5.83 13.07
CA TRP A 619 1.76 -6.97 13.73
C TRP A 619 1.27 -7.14 15.17
N GLN A 620 1.24 -6.06 15.96
CA GLN A 620 0.73 -6.09 17.32
C GLN A 620 -0.75 -6.47 17.38
N LEU A 621 -1.53 -6.06 16.38
CA LEU A 621 -2.95 -6.41 16.26
C LEU A 621 -3.12 -7.93 16.04
N VAL A 622 -2.32 -8.53 15.16
CA VAL A 622 -2.29 -9.99 14.93
C VAL A 622 -1.98 -10.74 16.22
N LEU A 623 -0.90 -10.34 16.92
CA LEU A 623 -0.49 -10.97 18.18
C LEU A 623 -1.59 -10.90 19.23
N LYS A 624 -2.16 -9.71 19.46
CA LYS A 624 -3.26 -9.50 20.42
C LYS A 624 -4.47 -10.37 20.07
N SER A 625 -4.81 -10.48 18.79
CA SER A 625 -5.95 -11.30 18.34
C SER A 625 -5.70 -12.78 18.60
N ILE A 626 -4.50 -13.30 18.33
CA ILE A 626 -4.15 -14.70 18.59
C ILE A 626 -4.22 -15.02 20.10
N TYR A 627 -3.64 -14.15 20.94
CA TYR A 627 -3.68 -14.32 22.38
C TYR A 627 -5.12 -14.34 22.92
N THR A 628 -5.95 -13.38 22.54
CA THR A 628 -7.34 -13.30 23.01
C THR A 628 -8.20 -14.45 22.48
N LEU A 629 -7.97 -14.91 21.24
CA LEU A 629 -8.63 -16.12 20.70
C LEU A 629 -8.27 -17.36 21.51
N CYS A 630 -7.00 -17.52 21.90
CA CYS A 630 -6.56 -18.63 22.75
C CYS A 630 -7.16 -18.57 24.16
N GLU A 631 -7.27 -17.39 24.78
CA GLU A 631 -7.93 -17.18 26.08
C GLU A 631 -9.42 -17.54 26.02
N LEU A 632 -10.11 -17.18 24.93
CA LEU A 632 -11.52 -17.49 24.69
C LEU A 632 -11.75 -18.93 24.21
N LYS A 633 -10.70 -19.75 24.10
CA LYS A 633 -10.74 -21.14 23.60
C LYS A 633 -11.25 -21.28 22.15
N ARG A 634 -11.14 -20.23 21.32
CA ARG A 634 -11.46 -20.24 19.89
C ARG A 634 -10.22 -20.67 19.07
N PHE A 635 -9.67 -21.85 19.36
CA PHE A 635 -8.39 -22.30 18.82
C PHE A 635 -8.37 -22.47 17.31
N LYS A 636 -9.48 -22.94 16.71
CA LYS A 636 -9.59 -23.10 15.25
C LYS A 636 -9.45 -21.79 14.49
N GLU A 637 -9.99 -20.73 15.02
CA GLU A 637 -9.88 -19.40 14.43
C GLU A 637 -8.49 -18.81 14.63
N ALA A 638 -7.87 -19.09 15.79
CA ALA A 638 -6.48 -18.76 16.01
C ALA A 638 -5.55 -19.47 15.01
N GLU A 639 -5.77 -20.76 14.73
CA GLU A 639 -5.03 -21.50 13.71
C GLU A 639 -5.22 -20.89 12.30
N LEU A 640 -6.47 -20.56 11.94
CA LEU A 640 -6.78 -19.96 10.64
C LEU A 640 -6.12 -18.59 10.50
N LEU A 641 -6.13 -17.79 11.56
CA LEU A 641 -5.49 -16.48 11.58
C LEU A 641 -3.97 -16.59 11.40
N VAL A 642 -3.34 -17.56 12.08
CA VAL A 642 -1.88 -17.82 11.91
C VAL A 642 -1.56 -18.26 10.49
N ASP A 643 -2.33 -19.20 9.92
CA ASP A 643 -2.13 -19.67 8.55
C ASP A 643 -2.23 -18.50 7.55
N SER A 644 -3.26 -17.67 7.69
CA SER A 644 -3.47 -16.50 6.84
C SER A 644 -2.35 -15.46 6.98
N SER A 645 -1.87 -15.27 8.21
CA SER A 645 -0.76 -14.35 8.48
C SER A 645 0.57 -14.85 7.90
N LEU A 646 0.78 -16.17 7.85
CA LEU A 646 1.96 -16.78 7.21
C LEU A 646 1.93 -16.69 5.68
N GLU A 647 0.75 -16.57 5.07
CA GLU A 647 0.59 -16.34 3.64
C GLU A 647 0.78 -14.87 3.24
N TYR A 648 0.65 -13.95 4.19
CA TYR A 648 0.85 -12.51 3.94
C TYR A 648 2.35 -12.20 3.77
N TYR A 649 2.71 -11.68 2.59
CA TYR A 649 4.11 -11.53 2.19
C TYR A 649 4.96 -10.69 3.16
N SER A 650 4.40 -9.60 3.71
CA SER A 650 5.11 -8.69 4.63
C SER A 650 5.53 -9.36 5.95
N PHE A 651 4.75 -10.34 6.43
CA PHE A 651 5.08 -11.12 7.62
C PHE A 651 5.94 -12.33 7.28
N TYR A 652 5.77 -12.90 6.09
CA TYR A 652 6.55 -14.06 5.62
C TYR A 652 8.01 -13.71 5.33
N ASP A 653 8.26 -12.54 4.74
CA ASP A 653 9.62 -12.09 4.39
C ASP A 653 10.45 -11.73 5.63
N ASP A 654 9.80 -11.29 6.71
CA ASP A 654 10.46 -11.07 8.00
C ASP A 654 10.68 -12.40 8.74
N ARG A 655 11.96 -12.84 8.79
CA ARG A 655 12.35 -14.10 9.42
C ARG A 655 11.95 -14.19 10.90
N ILE A 656 11.95 -13.08 11.62
CA ILE A 656 11.64 -13.06 13.06
C ILE A 656 10.12 -13.24 13.22
N LYS A 657 9.33 -12.39 12.54
CA LYS A 657 7.86 -12.42 12.59
C LYS A 657 7.32 -13.80 12.13
N ARG A 658 7.91 -14.35 11.08
CA ARG A 658 7.54 -15.68 10.59
C ARG A 658 7.78 -16.77 11.65
N LYS A 659 8.93 -16.75 12.36
CA LYS A 659 9.20 -17.71 13.40
C LYS A 659 8.24 -17.57 14.58
N GLU A 660 7.93 -16.35 14.97
CA GLU A 660 6.94 -16.10 16.02
C GLU A 660 5.55 -16.64 15.64
N LEU A 661 5.10 -16.44 14.40
CA LEU A 661 3.84 -17.00 13.90
C LEU A 661 3.86 -18.53 13.89
N GLU A 662 4.97 -19.16 13.50
CA GLU A 662 5.14 -20.62 13.57
C GLU A 662 5.01 -21.14 15.02
N TYR A 663 5.55 -20.42 16.02
CA TYR A 663 5.39 -20.76 17.43
C TYR A 663 3.93 -20.60 17.90
N PHE A 664 3.25 -19.54 17.52
CA PHE A 664 1.83 -19.37 17.81
C PHE A 664 0.96 -20.42 17.14
N GLY A 665 1.26 -20.78 15.89
CA GLY A 665 0.61 -21.86 15.17
C GLY A 665 0.78 -23.20 15.84
N LEU A 666 2.00 -23.49 16.32
CA LEU A 666 2.27 -24.68 17.10
C LEU A 666 1.44 -24.70 18.40
N SER A 667 1.42 -23.59 19.13
CA SER A 667 0.69 -23.47 20.38
C SER A 667 -0.83 -23.62 20.19
N ALA A 668 -1.39 -22.94 19.20
CA ALA A 668 -2.82 -23.05 18.85
C ALA A 668 -3.20 -24.48 18.44
N ALA A 669 -2.37 -25.12 17.60
CA ALA A 669 -2.60 -26.51 17.16
C ALA A 669 -2.53 -27.53 18.31
N ILE A 670 -1.65 -27.33 19.30
CA ILE A 670 -1.59 -28.17 20.50
C ILE A 670 -2.85 -27.98 21.35
N LEU A 671 -3.28 -26.73 21.56
CA LEU A 671 -4.48 -26.40 22.34
C LEU A 671 -5.78 -26.90 21.69
N ASP A 672 -5.86 -26.88 20.35
CA ASP A 672 -6.97 -27.46 19.58
C ASP A 672 -6.88 -28.99 19.46
N LYS A 673 -5.83 -29.61 20.02
CA LYS A 673 -5.53 -31.04 19.89
C LYS A 673 -5.33 -31.50 18.44
N ASN A 674 -4.98 -30.59 17.53
CA ASN A 674 -4.66 -30.89 16.14
C ASN A 674 -3.18 -31.28 15.99
N PHE A 675 -2.85 -32.45 16.55
CA PHE A 675 -1.46 -32.91 16.61
C PHE A 675 -0.84 -33.16 15.22
N ARG A 676 -1.64 -33.39 14.18
CA ARG A 676 -1.15 -33.53 12.81
C ARG A 676 -0.55 -32.23 12.29
N LYS A 677 -1.21 -31.09 12.56
CA LYS A 677 -0.72 -29.76 12.18
C LYS A 677 0.42 -29.31 13.08
N ALA A 678 0.31 -29.56 14.39
CA ALA A 678 1.40 -29.33 15.35
C ALA A 678 2.70 -30.05 14.93
N TYR A 679 2.60 -31.28 14.40
CA TYR A 679 3.74 -32.03 13.87
C TYR A 679 4.42 -31.31 12.69
N ASN A 680 3.66 -30.66 11.81
CA ASN A 680 4.24 -29.91 10.69
C ASN A 680 5.05 -28.70 11.18
N TYR A 681 4.52 -27.94 12.14
CA TYR A 681 5.21 -26.79 12.72
C TYR A 681 6.48 -27.18 13.47
N ILE A 682 6.39 -28.14 14.40
CA ILE A 682 7.54 -28.54 15.22
C ILE A 682 8.66 -29.14 14.36
N ARG A 683 8.34 -29.83 13.27
CA ARG A 683 9.31 -30.35 12.33
C ARG A 683 10.15 -29.27 11.66
N LEU A 684 9.53 -28.14 11.29
CA LEU A 684 10.25 -27.00 10.71
C LEU A 684 11.16 -26.34 11.75
N MET A 685 10.66 -26.14 12.96
CA MET A 685 11.46 -25.55 14.06
C MET A 685 12.66 -26.42 14.44
N LEU A 686 12.49 -27.73 14.44
CA LEU A 686 13.59 -28.67 14.70
C LEU A 686 14.64 -28.70 13.60
N MET A 687 14.26 -28.38 12.34
CA MET A 687 15.24 -28.27 11.26
C MET A 687 16.13 -27.03 11.42
N ASP A 688 15.60 -25.98 12.03
CA ASP A 688 16.34 -24.75 12.31
C ASP A 688 17.19 -24.86 13.60
N ASN A 689 16.70 -25.56 14.62
CA ASN A 689 17.31 -25.65 15.95
C ASN A 689 17.34 -27.10 16.44
N VAL A 690 18.23 -27.94 15.86
CA VAL A 690 18.35 -29.39 16.16
C VAL A 690 18.84 -29.65 17.59
N ASP A 691 19.58 -28.72 18.18
CA ASP A 691 20.22 -28.93 19.48
C ASP A 691 19.35 -28.47 20.68
N SER A 692 18.12 -27.97 20.44
CA SER A 692 17.23 -27.56 21.51
C SER A 692 16.51 -28.76 22.15
N PRO A 693 16.81 -29.12 23.40
CA PRO A 693 16.12 -30.23 24.08
C PRO A 693 14.65 -29.94 24.35
N GLN A 694 14.27 -28.69 24.50
CA GLN A 694 12.89 -28.26 24.69
C GLN A 694 12.01 -28.59 23.49
N LEU A 695 12.49 -28.28 22.29
CA LEU A 695 11.77 -28.62 21.05
C LEU A 695 11.62 -30.14 20.88
N TRP A 696 12.62 -30.92 21.25
CA TRP A 696 12.55 -32.39 21.22
C TRP A 696 11.52 -32.94 22.22
N ASN A 697 11.38 -32.33 23.40
CA ASN A 697 10.34 -32.71 24.36
C ASN A 697 8.94 -32.44 23.82
N ILE A 698 8.72 -31.26 23.24
CA ILE A 698 7.45 -30.91 22.58
C ILE A 698 7.18 -31.87 21.39
N PHE A 699 8.18 -32.13 20.58
CA PHE A 699 8.09 -33.09 19.48
C PHE A 699 7.65 -34.49 19.95
N ASN A 700 8.24 -34.97 21.05
CA ASN A 700 7.87 -36.26 21.64
C ASN A 700 6.42 -36.29 22.11
N GLN A 701 5.93 -35.22 22.77
CA GLN A 701 4.53 -35.11 23.19
C GLN A 701 3.59 -35.10 21.98
N ILE A 702 3.88 -34.32 20.95
CA ILE A 702 3.07 -34.25 19.73
C ILE A 702 3.00 -35.60 19.03
N THR A 703 4.14 -36.33 18.93
CA THR A 703 4.20 -37.63 18.25
C THR A 703 3.46 -38.70 19.02
N MET A 704 3.48 -38.68 20.34
CA MET A 704 2.69 -39.57 21.18
C MET A 704 1.17 -39.48 20.90
N HIS A 705 0.68 -38.28 20.70
CA HIS A 705 -0.76 -38.03 20.49
C HIS A 705 -1.16 -38.11 19.00
N SER A 706 -0.28 -37.78 18.08
CA SER A 706 -0.60 -37.78 16.64
C SER A 706 -0.68 -39.16 16.03
N GLN A 707 -0.02 -40.17 16.65
CA GLN A 707 0.13 -41.57 16.16
C GLN A 707 0.59 -41.65 14.69
N ASP A 708 1.40 -40.69 14.23
CA ASP A 708 1.81 -40.57 12.85
C ASP A 708 3.17 -41.32 12.66
N VAL A 709 3.17 -42.33 11.83
CA VAL A 709 4.38 -43.12 11.51
C VAL A 709 5.45 -42.34 10.76
N ARG A 710 5.15 -41.17 10.23
CA ARG A 710 6.12 -40.33 9.49
C ARG A 710 7.23 -39.80 10.38
N HIS A 711 7.02 -39.67 11.71
CA HIS A 711 8.04 -39.17 12.63
C HIS A 711 9.27 -40.06 12.67
N HIS A 712 9.13 -41.38 12.56
CA HIS A 712 10.26 -42.33 12.53
C HIS A 712 11.19 -42.04 11.34
N ARG A 713 10.63 -41.85 10.14
CA ARG A 713 11.44 -41.53 8.94
C ARG A 713 12.11 -40.15 9.07
N PHE A 714 11.46 -39.21 9.70
CA PHE A 714 12.02 -37.87 9.96
C PHE A 714 13.23 -37.98 10.90
N CYS A 715 13.08 -38.66 12.06
CA CYS A 715 14.16 -38.86 13.00
C CYS A 715 15.36 -39.61 12.38
N LEU A 716 15.11 -40.63 11.56
CA LEU A 716 16.17 -41.35 10.86
C LEU A 716 16.94 -40.48 9.87
N ARG A 717 16.24 -39.59 9.12
CA ARG A 717 16.90 -38.67 8.20
C ARG A 717 17.74 -37.61 8.93
N LEU A 718 17.27 -37.12 10.07
CA LEU A 718 18.02 -36.18 10.88
C LEU A 718 19.23 -36.85 11.52
N MET A 719 19.11 -38.11 11.99
CA MET A 719 20.22 -38.87 12.56
C MET A 719 21.38 -39.06 11.56
N LEU A 720 21.07 -39.20 10.27
CA LEU A 720 22.09 -39.25 9.23
C LEU A 720 22.88 -37.93 9.09
N LYS A 721 22.26 -36.82 9.41
CA LYS A 721 22.91 -35.49 9.38
C LYS A 721 23.61 -35.17 10.70
N TYR A 722 23.01 -35.56 11.82
CA TYR A 722 23.44 -35.21 13.18
C TYR A 722 23.55 -36.50 14.05
N PRO A 723 24.52 -37.38 13.81
CA PRO A 723 24.59 -38.69 14.46
C PRO A 723 24.91 -38.61 15.96
N GLU A 724 25.49 -37.52 16.43
CA GLU A 724 25.88 -37.33 17.82
C GLU A 724 24.81 -36.58 18.66
N ASN A 725 23.68 -36.20 18.05
CA ASN A 725 22.64 -35.46 18.80
C ASN A 725 21.98 -36.39 19.83
N HIS A 726 22.07 -36.01 21.11
CA HIS A 726 21.62 -36.80 22.24
C HIS A 726 20.11 -37.12 22.19
N ALA A 727 19.27 -36.12 21.96
CA ALA A 727 17.81 -36.28 21.90
C ALA A 727 17.38 -37.20 20.75
N LEU A 728 18.06 -37.09 19.61
CA LEU A 728 17.77 -37.89 18.41
C LEU A 728 18.13 -39.38 18.63
N CYS A 729 19.27 -39.62 19.29
CA CYS A 729 19.69 -40.98 19.65
C CYS A 729 18.65 -41.61 20.62
N LEU A 730 18.16 -40.86 21.62
CA LEU A 730 17.13 -41.34 22.53
C LEU A 730 15.84 -41.69 21.81
N LEU A 731 15.32 -40.76 20.95
CA LEU A 731 14.09 -41.00 20.21
C LEU A 731 14.15 -42.16 19.24
N ASN A 732 15.27 -42.31 18.52
CA ASN A 732 15.51 -43.49 17.66
C ASN A 732 15.63 -44.75 18.47
N GLY A 733 16.29 -44.70 19.65
CA GLY A 733 16.33 -45.78 20.62
C GLY A 733 14.94 -46.20 21.07
N HIS A 734 14.06 -45.23 21.44
CA HIS A 734 12.66 -45.51 21.83
C HIS A 734 11.86 -46.14 20.70
N ASN A 735 11.99 -45.64 19.47
CA ASN A 735 11.32 -46.23 18.29
C ASN A 735 11.76 -47.67 18.03
N ALA A 736 13.07 -47.95 18.16
CA ALA A 736 13.64 -49.27 17.99
C ALA A 736 13.22 -50.21 19.13
N PHE A 737 13.14 -49.68 20.37
CA PHE A 737 12.72 -50.43 21.54
C PHE A 737 11.27 -50.87 21.44
N VAL A 738 10.35 -49.98 21.08
CA VAL A 738 8.92 -50.26 20.91
C VAL A 738 8.69 -51.25 19.76
N SER A 739 9.50 -51.18 18.68
CA SER A 739 9.42 -52.12 17.58
C SER A 739 10.03 -53.51 17.89
N GLY A 740 10.57 -53.70 19.11
CA GLY A 740 11.20 -54.97 19.54
C GLY A 740 12.65 -55.16 19.04
N SER A 741 13.22 -54.16 18.41
CA SER A 741 14.60 -54.23 17.87
C SER A 741 15.64 -53.83 18.94
N PHE A 742 15.67 -54.59 20.06
CA PHE A 742 16.43 -54.23 21.27
C PHE A 742 17.95 -54.06 21.05
N LYS A 743 18.56 -54.81 20.12
CA LYS A 743 19.99 -54.62 19.79
C LYS A 743 20.25 -53.25 19.17
N HIS A 744 19.37 -52.79 18.28
CA HIS A 744 19.48 -51.46 17.69
C HIS A 744 19.19 -50.37 18.72
N ALA A 745 18.13 -50.54 19.52
CA ALA A 745 17.84 -49.65 20.62
C ALA A 745 19.04 -49.48 21.57
N LEU A 746 19.69 -50.59 21.96
CA LEU A 746 20.87 -50.57 22.81
C LEU A 746 22.02 -49.74 22.17
N GLY A 747 22.28 -49.92 20.85
CA GLY A 747 23.30 -49.12 20.16
C GLY A 747 23.03 -47.60 20.26
N GLN A 748 21.77 -47.19 20.05
CA GLN A 748 21.34 -45.78 20.11
C GLN A 748 21.44 -45.23 21.55
N TYR A 749 20.96 -45.98 22.53
CA TYR A 749 21.06 -45.56 23.94
C TYR A 749 22.49 -45.50 24.48
N VAL A 750 23.36 -46.41 24.07
CA VAL A 750 24.78 -46.34 24.42
C VAL A 750 25.46 -45.13 23.78
N GLN A 751 25.07 -44.78 22.57
CA GLN A 751 25.57 -43.56 21.92
C GLN A 751 25.13 -42.33 22.70
N ALA A 752 23.84 -42.22 23.09
CA ALA A 752 23.32 -41.17 23.96
C ALA A 752 24.04 -41.13 25.32
N PHE A 753 24.28 -42.30 25.94
CA PHE A 753 25.04 -42.40 27.18
C PHE A 753 26.49 -41.93 27.06
N ARG A 754 27.17 -42.20 25.92
CA ARG A 754 28.53 -41.70 25.66
C ARG A 754 28.57 -40.18 25.55
N ALA A 755 27.53 -39.56 24.95
CA ALA A 755 27.43 -38.10 24.85
C ALA A 755 27.22 -37.43 26.22
N ASN A 756 26.42 -38.07 27.12
CA ASN A 756 26.19 -37.56 28.47
C ASN A 756 26.01 -38.68 29.51
N HIS A 757 27.07 -38.93 30.27
CA HIS A 757 27.10 -40.02 31.30
C HIS A 757 26.31 -39.66 32.56
N THR A 758 26.05 -38.38 32.80
CA THR A 758 25.39 -37.88 34.01
C THR A 758 23.89 -37.82 33.86
N ASP A 759 23.32 -38.02 32.66
CA ASP A 759 21.91 -38.05 32.41
C ASP A 759 21.28 -39.37 32.91
N PRO A 760 20.30 -39.36 33.82
CA PRO A 760 19.66 -40.55 34.32
C PRO A 760 18.88 -41.31 33.24
N LEU A 761 18.30 -40.64 32.22
CA LEU A 761 17.43 -41.24 31.22
C LEU A 761 18.16 -42.28 30.34
N PRO A 762 19.37 -42.03 29.75
CA PRO A 762 20.08 -43.04 29.02
C PRO A 762 20.45 -44.26 29.86
N ASN A 763 20.84 -44.07 31.14
CA ASN A 763 21.12 -45.15 32.08
C ASN A 763 19.91 -46.04 32.32
N LEU A 764 18.72 -45.45 32.53
CA LEU A 764 17.48 -46.21 32.65
C LEU A 764 17.17 -46.99 31.34
N CYS A 765 17.24 -46.32 30.18
CA CYS A 765 16.93 -46.92 28.90
C CYS A 765 17.88 -48.10 28.55
N VAL A 766 19.18 -47.96 28.80
CA VAL A 766 20.16 -49.06 28.62
C VAL A 766 19.87 -50.21 29.57
N GLY A 767 19.60 -49.92 30.85
CA GLY A 767 19.25 -50.93 31.86
C GLY A 767 17.99 -51.71 31.46
N LEU A 768 16.91 -51.03 31.12
CA LEU A 768 15.66 -51.66 30.66
C LEU A 768 15.84 -52.47 29.38
N THR A 769 16.68 -52.01 28.44
CA THR A 769 16.95 -52.73 27.19
C THR A 769 17.67 -54.05 27.47
N PHE A 770 18.64 -54.07 28.35
CA PHE A 770 19.26 -55.30 28.79
C PHE A 770 18.29 -56.26 29.49
N MET A 771 17.36 -55.75 30.31
CA MET A 771 16.32 -56.55 30.94
C MET A 771 15.39 -57.18 29.89
N HIS A 772 14.94 -56.41 28.91
CA HIS A 772 14.11 -56.95 27.82
C HIS A 772 14.84 -57.95 26.94
N MET A 773 16.13 -57.70 26.63
CA MET A 773 16.97 -58.69 25.92
C MET A 773 17.10 -59.99 26.72
N ALA A 774 17.31 -59.94 28.00
CA ALA A 774 17.39 -61.09 28.88
C ALA A 774 16.05 -61.87 28.97
N SER A 775 14.94 -61.20 28.81
CA SER A 775 13.60 -61.79 28.86
C SER A 775 13.17 -62.47 27.56
N GLN A 776 13.94 -62.33 26.48
CA GLN A 776 13.64 -62.97 25.18
C GLN A 776 13.76 -64.50 25.26
N LYS A 777 12.87 -65.23 24.56
CA LYS A 777 12.68 -66.70 24.66
C LYS A 777 13.96 -67.52 24.31
N PHE A 778 14.81 -67.11 23.41
CA PHE A 778 15.94 -67.88 22.87
C PHE A 778 17.32 -67.35 23.29
N VAL A 779 17.43 -66.61 24.39
CA VAL A 779 18.70 -66.05 24.85
C VAL A 779 19.45 -67.09 25.71
N LEU A 780 20.66 -67.48 25.25
CA LEU A 780 21.52 -68.46 25.93
C LEU A 780 22.23 -67.87 27.16
N LYS A 781 22.69 -66.62 27.08
CA LYS A 781 23.49 -65.99 28.14
C LYS A 781 22.67 -64.88 28.87
N ARG A 782 21.69 -65.31 29.68
CA ARG A 782 20.79 -64.33 30.39
C ARG A 782 21.51 -63.60 31.52
N HIS A 783 22.32 -64.31 32.32
CA HIS A 783 22.93 -63.79 33.53
C HIS A 783 23.84 -62.56 33.27
N PRO A 784 24.77 -62.59 32.27
CA PRO A 784 25.57 -61.44 31.96
C PRO A 784 24.72 -60.18 31.56
N LEU A 785 23.62 -60.37 30.80
CA LEU A 785 22.69 -59.28 30.42
C LEU A 785 21.99 -58.69 31.63
N LEU A 786 21.54 -59.56 32.58
CA LEU A 786 20.88 -59.10 33.80
C LEU A 786 21.87 -58.34 34.70
N LEU A 787 23.11 -58.83 34.85
CA LEU A 787 24.13 -58.10 35.64
C LEU A 787 24.40 -56.70 35.05
N GLN A 788 24.56 -56.61 33.74
CA GLN A 788 24.72 -55.33 33.04
C GLN A 788 23.48 -54.41 33.23
N GLY A 789 22.29 -54.96 33.06
CA GLY A 789 21.06 -54.25 33.25
C GLY A 789 20.93 -53.67 34.68
N PHE A 790 21.23 -54.50 35.70
CA PHE A 790 21.19 -54.01 37.10
C PHE A 790 22.28 -52.99 37.41
N ALA A 791 23.49 -53.13 36.83
CA ALA A 791 24.52 -52.10 36.98
C ALA A 791 24.07 -50.73 36.48
N PHE A 792 23.42 -50.67 35.31
CA PHE A 792 22.86 -49.43 34.78
C PHE A 792 21.66 -48.93 35.56
N LEU A 793 20.76 -49.79 36.05
CA LEU A 793 19.63 -49.41 36.89
C LEU A 793 20.07 -48.88 38.25
N ASN A 794 21.13 -49.49 38.86
CA ASN A 794 21.71 -48.94 40.08
C ASN A 794 22.34 -47.55 39.83
N ARG A 795 23.06 -47.44 38.71
CA ARG A 795 23.64 -46.12 38.34
C ARG A 795 22.56 -45.07 38.09
N TYR A 796 21.43 -45.46 37.47
CA TYR A 796 20.27 -44.60 37.36
C TYR A 796 19.74 -44.14 38.71
N LEU A 797 19.60 -45.06 39.69
CA LEU A 797 19.16 -44.73 41.06
C LEU A 797 20.13 -43.79 41.76
N GLU A 798 21.47 -44.00 41.59
CA GLU A 798 22.50 -43.13 42.15
C GLU A 798 22.41 -41.70 41.60
N ILE A 799 22.22 -41.56 40.28
CA ILE A 799 22.17 -40.25 39.60
C ILE A 799 20.83 -39.53 39.87
N ARG A 800 19.69 -40.27 39.75
CA ARG A 800 18.36 -39.68 39.92
C ARG A 800 18.02 -39.40 41.39
N GLY A 801 18.63 -40.16 42.25
CA GLY A 801 18.34 -40.13 43.68
C GLY A 801 17.13 -40.96 44.10
N PRO A 802 16.92 -41.15 45.43
CA PRO A 802 15.81 -41.91 45.98
C PRO A 802 14.50 -41.13 45.86
N CYS A 803 13.73 -41.31 44.80
CA CYS A 803 12.44 -40.74 44.56
C CYS A 803 11.41 -41.80 44.14
N GLN A 804 10.12 -41.44 44.16
CA GLN A 804 9.01 -42.33 43.81
C GLN A 804 9.22 -42.97 42.43
N GLU A 805 9.60 -42.17 41.43
CA GLU A 805 9.85 -42.60 40.06
C GLU A 805 11.00 -43.64 39.98
N SER A 806 12.14 -43.38 40.66
CA SER A 806 13.30 -44.24 40.58
C SER A 806 13.02 -45.62 41.20
N PHE A 807 12.36 -45.65 42.35
CA PHE A 807 11.98 -46.92 43.00
C PHE A 807 10.89 -47.67 42.21
N TYR A 808 9.93 -46.95 41.58
CA TYR A 808 8.91 -47.56 40.73
C TYR A 808 9.56 -48.24 39.51
N ASN A 809 10.46 -47.59 38.81
CA ASN A 809 11.12 -48.12 37.63
C ASN A 809 11.94 -49.40 37.93
N ILE A 810 12.67 -49.41 39.05
CA ILE A 810 13.39 -50.59 39.49
C ILE A 810 12.40 -51.69 39.93
N GLY A 811 11.37 -51.37 40.65
CA GLY A 811 10.33 -52.32 41.06
C GLY A 811 9.67 -52.98 39.87
N ARG A 812 9.35 -52.20 38.82
CA ARG A 812 8.80 -52.68 37.56
C ARG A 812 9.74 -53.61 36.79
N ALA A 813 11.05 -53.28 36.70
CA ALA A 813 12.04 -54.15 36.08
C ALA A 813 12.16 -55.49 36.83
N LEU A 814 12.20 -55.46 38.15
CA LEU A 814 12.22 -56.69 38.98
C LEU A 814 10.93 -57.50 38.83
N HIS A 815 9.78 -56.85 38.74
CA HIS A 815 8.47 -57.52 38.52
C HIS A 815 8.45 -58.26 37.21
N GLN A 816 8.91 -57.63 36.14
CA GLN A 816 9.01 -58.21 34.79
C GLN A 816 9.94 -59.45 34.76
N LEU A 817 10.98 -59.46 35.56
CA LEU A 817 11.91 -60.63 35.69
C LEU A 817 11.36 -61.75 36.57
N GLY A 818 10.19 -61.55 37.19
CA GLY A 818 9.63 -62.49 38.13
C GLY A 818 10.26 -62.52 39.52
N LEU A 819 11.11 -61.54 39.86
CA LEU A 819 11.71 -61.34 41.15
C LEU A 819 10.74 -60.65 42.12
N ILE A 820 9.63 -61.34 42.43
CA ILE A 820 8.43 -60.76 43.04
C ILE A 820 8.72 -60.14 44.41
N HIS A 821 9.52 -60.83 45.27
CA HIS A 821 9.80 -60.31 46.62
C HIS A 821 10.54 -58.97 46.60
N PHE A 822 11.48 -58.82 45.67
CA PHE A 822 12.20 -57.56 45.50
C PHE A 822 11.32 -56.50 44.85
N ALA A 823 10.44 -56.86 43.89
CA ALA A 823 9.47 -55.94 43.26
C ALA A 823 8.51 -55.35 44.34
N ILE A 824 7.96 -56.18 45.22
CA ILE A 824 7.10 -55.73 46.34
C ILE A 824 7.88 -54.74 47.22
N HIS A 825 9.12 -55.06 47.60
CA HIS A 825 9.94 -54.17 48.41
C HIS A 825 10.17 -52.77 47.75
N TYR A 826 10.50 -52.74 46.49
CA TYR A 826 10.71 -51.47 45.81
C TYR A 826 9.42 -50.71 45.56
N TYR A 827 8.28 -51.37 45.27
CA TYR A 827 6.97 -50.73 45.18
C TYR A 827 6.52 -50.15 46.53
N GLN A 828 6.76 -50.83 47.62
CA GLN A 828 6.48 -50.27 48.98
C GLN A 828 7.37 -49.07 49.29
N LYS A 829 8.65 -49.07 48.92
CA LYS A 829 9.53 -47.91 49.01
C LYS A 829 9.03 -46.74 48.19
N ALA A 830 8.60 -46.98 46.98
CA ALA A 830 8.01 -45.96 46.11
C ALA A 830 6.76 -45.35 46.70
N LEU A 831 5.83 -46.16 47.28
CA LEU A 831 4.63 -45.66 48.00
C LEU A 831 4.97 -44.86 49.28
N SER A 832 6.16 -45.09 49.87
CA SER A 832 6.60 -44.33 51.04
C SER A 832 7.24 -42.97 50.72
N CYS A 833 7.60 -42.74 49.44
CA CYS A 833 8.17 -41.49 48.97
C CYS A 833 7.08 -40.50 48.54
N PRO A 834 7.20 -39.23 48.92
CA PRO A 834 6.26 -38.21 48.42
C PRO A 834 6.47 -37.99 46.92
N PRO A 835 5.43 -37.61 46.16
CA PRO A 835 5.55 -37.26 44.78
C PRO A 835 6.46 -36.04 44.58
N THR A 836 7.19 -36.00 43.49
CA THR A 836 8.11 -34.88 43.19
C THR A 836 7.28 -33.65 42.85
N GLN A 837 7.47 -32.54 43.56
CA GLN A 837 6.81 -31.28 43.22
C GLN A 837 7.53 -30.64 42.04
N LEU A 838 6.77 -30.34 40.96
CA LEU A 838 7.24 -29.63 39.77
C LEU A 838 6.43 -28.34 39.61
N GLU A 839 7.12 -27.22 39.34
CA GLU A 839 6.44 -25.94 39.12
C GLU A 839 5.52 -25.98 37.89
N GLY A 840 4.26 -25.53 38.06
CA GLY A 840 3.29 -25.44 36.99
C GLY A 840 2.58 -26.77 36.61
N ILE A 841 2.85 -27.88 37.31
CA ILE A 841 2.23 -29.19 37.09
C ILE A 841 1.44 -29.60 38.34
N GLU A 842 0.19 -30.02 38.16
CA GLU A 842 -0.65 -30.54 39.25
C GLU A 842 -0.05 -31.82 39.80
N LEU A 843 -0.12 -31.98 41.15
CA LEU A 843 0.44 -33.15 41.86
C LEU A 843 -0.12 -34.47 41.33
N ASP A 844 -1.40 -34.52 40.95
CA ASP A 844 -2.08 -35.70 40.39
C ASP A 844 -1.47 -36.22 39.09
N GLN A 845 -0.79 -35.36 38.35
CA GLN A 845 -0.11 -35.75 37.08
C GLN A 845 1.27 -36.36 37.29
N VAL A 846 1.88 -36.11 38.43
CA VAL A 846 3.22 -36.59 38.78
C VAL A 846 3.20 -37.73 39.78
N ASP A 847 2.09 -37.89 40.54
CA ASP A 847 1.94 -38.97 41.53
C ASP A 847 1.71 -40.32 40.88
N LEU A 848 2.65 -41.24 41.11
CA LEU A 848 2.63 -42.60 40.61
C LEU A 848 1.93 -43.61 41.56
N CYS A 849 1.30 -43.16 42.64
CA CYS A 849 0.67 -44.04 43.64
C CYS A 849 -0.37 -44.98 43.00
N ARG A 850 -1.10 -44.54 41.99
CA ARG A 850 -2.10 -45.36 41.28
C ARG A 850 -1.43 -46.51 40.46
N GLU A 851 -0.40 -46.18 39.71
CA GLU A 851 0.35 -47.13 38.89
C GLU A 851 1.10 -48.16 39.76
N ILE A 852 1.70 -47.69 40.87
CA ILE A 852 2.36 -48.56 41.85
C ILE A 852 1.34 -49.49 42.50
N GLY A 853 0.24 -48.93 42.99
CA GLY A 853 -0.83 -49.68 43.61
C GLY A 853 -1.44 -50.74 42.68
N PHE A 854 -1.68 -50.39 41.40
CA PHE A 854 -2.18 -51.32 40.41
C PHE A 854 -1.20 -52.48 40.16
N ASN A 855 0.11 -52.19 39.96
CA ASN A 855 1.11 -53.23 39.74
C ASN A 855 1.28 -54.13 40.96
N LEU A 856 1.21 -53.55 42.16
CA LEU A 856 1.31 -54.31 43.39
C LEU A 856 0.04 -55.20 43.58
N SER A 857 -1.15 -54.71 43.24
CA SER A 857 -2.40 -55.50 43.29
C SER A 857 -2.36 -56.70 42.36
N LEU A 858 -1.80 -56.55 41.14
CA LEU A 858 -1.59 -57.66 40.19
C LEU A 858 -0.68 -58.74 40.77
N ILE A 859 0.39 -58.39 41.49
CA ILE A 859 1.28 -59.34 42.16
C ILE A 859 0.48 -60.13 43.20
N TYR A 860 -0.31 -59.47 44.05
CA TYR A 860 -1.08 -60.14 45.08
C TYR A 860 -2.25 -60.97 44.48
N GLN A 861 -2.85 -60.54 43.42
CA GLN A 861 -3.87 -61.30 42.68
C GLN A 861 -3.32 -62.58 42.10
N ASN A 862 -2.13 -62.48 41.43
CA ASN A 862 -1.46 -63.63 40.84
C ASN A 862 -0.91 -64.61 41.88
N SER A 863 -0.62 -64.16 43.10
CA SER A 863 -0.22 -64.99 44.21
C SER A 863 -1.40 -65.63 44.97
N GLY A 864 -2.65 -65.35 44.57
CA GLY A 864 -3.87 -65.82 45.22
C GLY A 864 -4.31 -65.01 46.42
N ASN A 865 -3.60 -63.99 46.83
CA ASN A 865 -3.97 -63.12 47.96
C ASN A 865 -4.93 -62.00 47.53
N ILE A 866 -6.20 -62.40 47.29
CA ILE A 866 -7.25 -61.50 46.76
C ILE A 866 -7.60 -60.40 47.75
N ASP A 867 -7.53 -60.65 49.05
CA ASP A 867 -7.89 -59.65 50.06
C ASP A 867 -6.86 -58.51 50.11
N MET A 868 -5.56 -58.83 49.99
CA MET A 868 -4.52 -57.79 49.89
C MET A 868 -4.64 -57.04 48.56
N ALA A 869 -4.94 -57.71 47.47
CA ALA A 869 -5.15 -57.05 46.18
C ALA A 869 -6.31 -56.05 46.26
N ARG A 870 -7.45 -56.44 46.85
CA ARG A 870 -8.59 -55.51 47.07
C ARG A 870 -8.20 -54.34 47.95
N HIS A 871 -7.48 -54.63 49.09
CA HIS A 871 -7.06 -53.56 50.00
C HIS A 871 -6.20 -52.50 49.29
N ILE A 872 -5.28 -52.93 48.46
CA ILE A 872 -4.40 -52.00 47.71
C ILE A 872 -5.18 -51.22 46.68
N ILE A 873 -6.07 -51.88 45.92
CA ILE A 873 -6.93 -51.19 44.95
C ILE A 873 -7.77 -50.13 45.61
N THR A 874 -8.43 -50.48 46.73
CA THR A 874 -9.27 -49.58 47.49
C THR A 874 -8.49 -48.37 48.06
N LYS A 875 -7.24 -48.62 48.48
CA LYS A 875 -6.40 -47.56 49.08
C LYS A 875 -5.80 -46.60 48.09
N TYR A 876 -5.35 -47.07 46.95
CA TYR A 876 -4.49 -46.30 46.00
C TYR A 876 -5.08 -46.09 44.61
N CYS A 877 -6.04 -46.93 44.16
CA CYS A 877 -6.56 -46.90 42.79
C CYS A 877 -8.00 -46.33 42.69
N ILE A 878 -8.70 -46.14 43.78
CA ILE A 878 -10.04 -45.55 43.77
C ILE A 878 -9.91 -44.02 43.74
N ILE A 879 -10.66 -43.42 42.84
CA ILE A 879 -10.72 -42.00 42.61
C ILE A 879 -11.64 -41.37 43.65
#